data_736d3e7e3ae261d13d600214a75e8484
#
_entry.id   736d3e7e3ae261d13d600214a75e8484
#
_cell.length_a   1.000
_cell.length_b   1.000
_cell.length_c   1.000
_cell.angle_alpha   90.00
_cell.angle_beta   90.00
_cell.angle_gamma   90.00
#
_symmetry.space_group_name_H-M   'P 1'
#
loop_
_entity.id
_entity.type
_entity.pdbx_description
1 polymer ?
#
loop_
_entity_poly.entity_id
_entity_poly.type
_entity_poly.pdbx_seq_one_letter_code
_entity_poly.pdbx_strand_id
1 'polypeptide(L)'
;MNLVTLENISKSYSEKTLLNNVSLGINEGDKIGLIGINGAGKSTFLKIIAGRDDFFDGNRIQGKNVRIEYLSQDTNFDSESTVIEQVFKGDTKEMKLLIEYEDILNKIENGESSLDNKLIDIQSKIDNLNLWALESEAKIILNKLGINNYQEKMGNLSGGQKKRVFLASALITPCELLILDEPTNHLDSDSIEWLEEYLNAKNITLVMITHDRYFLDRVANKIVELDRGNIYLYEGNYTKYLEKKIERIEIEKKQESKRQSLIRNELKWVKRGAKARTTKQKARLQRFEELVNKEYIEVKSDIEINYVGRRIGKKILEIDGLSKSFGDRKLIDKFSYKVLKEDRIGIIGKNGAGKTTLLNILLGKLEPEQGKFEFGETIKVGYFSQDCSELNDSDRVIDFVREGGEYIPTFDGNTITASTLCEMFLFDGTMQYSKIEKLSGGEKRRLQLLRVLMESPNFLIFDEPTNDLDIETLKILEDFLDNYSGIVMVVSHDRYFLDRICNKILSYENNGKLKIYHGNYSDYLIQKDIENQNKCNEKDNKDNINEKIKKEKPKSLNKVPKFSFKEQKEFKEIDDIILNLENKLEKIQKDIEENSTNYSKLQELIEEKEELEMILLEKYERQEYLYNLNIQIEEYRNKK
;
A
#
# COMPACT_ATOMS: atom_id res chain seq x y z
N MET A 1 7.91 15.90 24.22
CA MET A 1 8.99 15.29 25.06
C MET A 1 9.83 14.36 24.17
N ASN A 2 11.17 14.25 24.38
CA ASN A 2 11.96 13.27 23.63
C ASN A 2 11.82 11.89 24.27
N LEU A 3 11.47 10.88 23.49
CA LEU A 3 11.24 9.51 23.98
C LEU A 3 12.47 8.62 23.78
N VAL A 4 13.08 8.66 22.60
CA VAL A 4 14.27 7.90 22.26
C VAL A 4 15.20 8.73 21.40
N THR A 5 16.49 8.74 21.73
CA THR A 5 17.53 9.36 20.91
C THR A 5 18.57 8.32 20.54
N LEU A 6 18.90 8.23 19.28
CA LEU A 6 20.00 7.47 18.73
C LEU A 6 21.10 8.43 18.31
N GLU A 7 22.34 8.19 18.73
CA GLU A 7 23.48 9.03 18.41
C GLU A 7 24.61 8.18 17.81
N ASN A 8 24.99 8.53 16.58
CA ASN A 8 26.12 7.93 15.86
C ASN A 8 26.06 6.40 15.77
N ILE A 9 24.88 5.86 15.54
CA ILE A 9 24.67 4.41 15.44
C ILE A 9 25.32 3.87 14.18
N SER A 10 26.22 2.88 14.35
CA SER A 10 26.81 2.13 13.25
C SER A 10 26.63 0.63 13.47
N LYS A 11 26.28 -0.08 12.41
CA LYS A 11 26.09 -1.53 12.45
C LYS A 11 26.42 -2.17 11.11
N SER A 12 27.16 -3.27 11.18
CA SER A 12 27.51 -4.10 10.01
C SER A 12 27.23 -5.56 10.30
N TYR A 13 26.80 -6.31 9.28
CA TYR A 13 26.76 -7.77 9.29
C TYR A 13 27.77 -8.28 8.25
N SER A 14 28.78 -9.01 8.72
CA SER A 14 29.90 -9.48 7.88
C SER A 14 30.53 -8.31 7.12
N GLU A 15 30.42 -8.29 5.80
CA GLU A 15 30.99 -7.25 4.92
C GLU A 15 30.00 -6.13 4.59
N LYS A 16 28.69 -6.30 4.89
CA LYS A 16 27.65 -5.34 4.55
C LYS A 16 27.39 -4.38 5.69
N THR A 17 27.68 -3.09 5.48
CA THR A 17 27.31 -2.01 6.39
C THR A 17 25.81 -1.70 6.24
N LEU A 18 25.05 -1.88 7.34
CA LEU A 18 23.61 -1.57 7.37
C LEU A 18 23.32 -0.15 7.83
N LEU A 19 24.09 0.33 8.82
CA LEU A 19 23.96 1.68 9.39
C LEU A 19 25.35 2.29 9.50
N ASN A 20 25.50 3.54 9.06
CA ASN A 20 26.75 4.25 9.06
C ASN A 20 26.58 5.61 9.76
N ASN A 21 26.96 5.66 11.04
CA ASN A 21 26.97 6.88 11.85
C ASN A 21 25.62 7.63 11.87
N VAL A 22 24.55 6.89 12.11
CA VAL A 22 23.18 7.36 12.00
C VAL A 22 22.71 7.98 13.32
N SER A 23 22.05 9.15 13.26
CA SER A 23 21.46 9.79 14.44
C SER A 23 20.00 10.17 14.18
N LEU A 24 19.11 9.82 15.13
CA LEU A 24 17.67 10.08 15.05
C LEU A 24 17.10 10.37 16.44
N GLY A 25 16.29 11.42 16.56
CA GLY A 25 15.48 11.70 17.75
C GLY A 25 14.00 11.44 17.49
N ILE A 26 13.35 10.71 18.38
CA ILE A 26 11.92 10.42 18.34
C ILE A 26 11.25 11.21 19.47
N ASN A 27 10.35 12.11 19.11
CA ASN A 27 9.61 12.94 20.04
C ASN A 27 8.16 12.46 20.19
N GLU A 28 7.57 12.81 21.29
CA GLU A 28 6.16 12.56 21.56
C GLU A 28 5.27 13.16 20.46
N GLY A 29 4.33 12.36 19.96
CA GLY A 29 3.44 12.71 18.84
C GLY A 29 4.05 12.51 17.45
N ASP A 30 5.31 12.09 17.34
CA ASP A 30 5.89 11.71 16.06
C ASP A 30 5.25 10.42 15.54
N LYS A 31 4.80 10.44 14.28
CA LYS A 31 4.35 9.26 13.53
C LYS A 31 5.30 9.06 12.36
N ILE A 32 6.30 8.20 12.56
CA ILE A 32 7.42 8.04 11.64
C ILE A 32 7.21 6.82 10.76
N GLY A 33 7.17 7.02 9.44
CA GLY A 33 7.26 5.95 8.45
C GLY A 33 8.71 5.70 8.07
N LEU A 34 9.22 4.48 8.31
CA LEU A 34 10.57 4.07 7.91
C LEU A 34 10.51 3.34 6.57
N ILE A 35 11.19 3.88 5.56
CA ILE A 35 11.22 3.34 4.20
C ILE A 35 12.65 3.06 3.74
N GLY A 36 12.80 2.23 2.72
CA GLY A 36 14.08 1.84 2.12
C GLY A 36 13.98 0.50 1.42
N ILE A 37 14.98 0.16 0.62
CA ILE A 37 15.02 -1.12 -0.11
C ILE A 37 15.05 -2.32 0.85
N ASN A 38 14.61 -3.49 0.36
CA ASN A 38 14.71 -4.72 1.14
C ASN A 38 16.17 -5.08 1.39
N GLY A 39 16.48 -5.51 2.62
CA GLY A 39 17.85 -5.77 3.05
C GLY A 39 18.70 -4.53 3.38
N ALA A 40 18.10 -3.32 3.41
CA ALA A 40 18.80 -2.08 3.84
C ALA A 40 19.03 -2.01 5.35
N GLY A 41 18.37 -2.86 6.15
CA GLY A 41 18.51 -2.85 7.61
C GLY A 41 17.34 -2.21 8.37
N LYS A 42 16.18 -2.02 7.74
CA LYS A 42 14.98 -1.41 8.35
C LYS A 42 14.56 -2.09 9.65
N SER A 43 14.30 -3.40 9.62
CA SER A 43 13.89 -4.16 10.82
C SER A 43 14.99 -4.22 11.89
N THR A 44 16.27 -4.23 11.48
CA THR A 44 17.41 -4.11 12.42
C THR A 44 17.36 -2.74 13.12
N PHE A 45 17.11 -1.68 12.38
CA PHE A 45 16.99 -0.35 12.94
C PHE A 45 15.81 -0.22 13.91
N LEU A 46 14.64 -0.82 13.60
CA LEU A 46 13.53 -0.92 14.56
C LEU A 46 13.91 -1.68 15.82
N LYS A 47 14.64 -2.80 15.71
CA LYS A 47 15.12 -3.58 16.88
C LYS A 47 16.05 -2.75 17.77
N ILE A 48 16.90 -1.91 17.18
CA ILE A 48 17.76 -0.96 17.93
C ILE A 48 16.89 0.09 18.62
N ILE A 49 15.92 0.71 17.95
CA ILE A 49 14.99 1.68 18.56
C ILE A 49 14.25 1.02 19.73
N ALA A 50 13.77 -0.21 19.55
CA ALA A 50 13.05 -0.98 20.57
C ALA A 50 13.94 -1.42 21.75
N GLY A 51 15.26 -1.32 21.63
CA GLY A 51 16.21 -1.85 22.64
C GLY A 51 16.23 -3.38 22.70
N ARG A 52 15.97 -4.05 21.58
CA ARG A 52 16.04 -5.52 21.44
C ARG A 52 17.31 -6.00 20.75
N ASP A 53 18.14 -5.07 20.29
CA ASP A 53 19.43 -5.34 19.67
C ASP A 53 20.45 -4.35 20.24
N ASP A 54 21.41 -4.86 21.01
CA ASP A 54 22.43 -4.08 21.71
C ASP A 54 23.81 -4.17 21.02
N PHE A 55 23.92 -4.91 19.92
CA PHE A 55 25.18 -5.08 19.18
C PHE A 55 25.34 -4.01 18.10
N PHE A 56 25.67 -2.79 18.49
CA PHE A 56 25.95 -1.66 17.58
C PHE A 56 26.97 -0.72 18.21
N ASP A 57 27.63 0.09 17.40
CA ASP A 57 28.46 1.22 17.85
C ASP A 57 27.59 2.47 17.96
N GLY A 58 27.84 3.29 18.97
CA GLY A 58 27.07 4.51 19.24
C GLY A 58 26.27 4.46 20.53
N ASN A 59 25.35 5.41 20.73
CA ASN A 59 24.58 5.54 21.95
C ASN A 59 23.07 5.49 21.66
N ARG A 60 22.34 4.68 22.44
CA ARG A 60 20.88 4.70 22.51
C ARG A 60 20.44 5.23 23.87
N ILE A 61 19.70 6.33 23.88
CA ILE A 61 19.20 6.97 25.09
C ILE A 61 17.67 6.89 25.08
N GLN A 62 17.09 6.28 26.11
CA GLN A 62 15.65 6.18 26.31
C GLN A 62 15.22 7.09 27.46
N GLY A 63 14.11 7.81 27.27
CA GLY A 63 13.50 8.63 28.31
C GLY A 63 13.09 7.82 29.54
N LYS A 64 13.15 8.45 30.72
CA LYS A 64 12.68 7.81 31.96
C LYS A 64 11.17 7.51 31.84
N ASN A 65 10.77 6.29 32.21
CA ASN A 65 9.39 5.79 32.19
C ASN A 65 8.76 5.67 30.79
N VAL A 66 9.55 5.64 29.71
CA VAL A 66 9.05 5.36 28.36
C VAL A 66 8.89 3.85 28.19
N ARG A 67 7.66 3.39 27.97
CA ARG A 67 7.35 2.00 27.60
C ARG A 67 7.31 1.91 26.09
N ILE A 68 7.99 0.93 25.54
CA ILE A 68 8.08 0.69 24.10
C ILE A 68 7.42 -0.64 23.82
N GLU A 69 6.38 -0.64 22.99
CA GLU A 69 5.79 -1.87 22.46
C GLU A 69 6.27 -2.09 21.02
N TYR A 70 6.70 -3.31 20.72
CA TYR A 70 7.25 -3.67 19.42
C TYR A 70 6.58 -4.90 18.82
N LEU A 71 5.85 -4.71 17.74
CA LEU A 71 5.32 -5.77 16.89
C LEU A 71 6.41 -6.19 15.90
N SER A 72 7.01 -7.35 16.09
CA SER A 72 8.00 -7.95 15.18
C SER A 72 7.34 -8.85 14.13
N GLN A 73 8.04 -9.09 13.02
CA GLN A 73 7.60 -10.06 12.01
C GLN A 73 7.60 -11.50 12.55
N ASP A 74 8.60 -11.85 13.39
CA ASP A 74 8.71 -13.15 14.03
C ASP A 74 8.05 -13.10 15.41
N THR A 75 6.97 -13.85 15.57
CA THR A 75 6.19 -13.89 16.80
C THR A 75 6.23 -15.28 17.40
N ASN A 76 6.79 -15.39 18.60
CA ASN A 76 6.73 -16.60 19.40
C ASN A 76 5.38 -16.67 20.13
N PHE A 77 4.65 -17.75 19.97
CA PHE A 77 3.36 -17.98 20.61
C PHE A 77 3.29 -19.36 21.26
N ASP A 78 2.45 -19.46 22.27
CA ASP A 78 2.07 -20.73 22.85
C ASP A 78 0.86 -21.26 22.06
N SER A 79 1.00 -22.46 21.47
CA SER A 79 -0.06 -23.07 20.65
C SER A 79 -1.30 -23.42 21.45
N GLU A 80 -1.18 -23.61 22.76
CA GLU A 80 -2.30 -23.98 23.65
C GLU A 80 -3.05 -22.78 24.19
N SER A 81 -2.45 -21.57 24.18
CA SER A 81 -3.12 -20.34 24.64
C SER A 81 -4.27 -19.95 23.71
N THR A 82 -5.32 -19.37 24.28
CA THR A 82 -6.44 -18.80 23.55
C THR A 82 -6.06 -17.45 22.93
N VAL A 83 -6.85 -16.99 21.97
CA VAL A 83 -6.69 -15.67 21.34
C VAL A 83 -6.69 -14.55 22.39
N ILE A 84 -7.65 -14.59 23.31
CA ILE A 84 -7.79 -13.54 24.33
C ILE A 84 -6.63 -13.54 25.33
N GLU A 85 -6.18 -14.72 25.76
CA GLU A 85 -4.99 -14.86 26.60
C GLU A 85 -3.74 -14.32 25.90
N GLN A 86 -3.57 -14.61 24.61
CA GLN A 86 -2.44 -14.11 23.82
C GLN A 86 -2.47 -12.57 23.69
N VAL A 87 -3.64 -11.97 23.54
CA VAL A 87 -3.79 -10.51 23.44
C VAL A 87 -3.39 -9.81 24.73
N PHE A 88 -3.72 -10.40 25.89
CA PHE A 88 -3.36 -9.86 27.19
C PHE A 88 -2.00 -10.35 27.73
N LYS A 89 -1.24 -11.10 26.93
CA LYS A 89 0.09 -11.63 27.29
C LYS A 89 1.14 -10.50 27.34
N GLY A 90 0.92 -9.52 28.21
CA GLY A 90 1.82 -8.41 28.50
C GLY A 90 2.41 -8.48 29.91
N ASP A 91 3.52 -7.76 30.14
CA ASP A 91 4.16 -7.71 31.46
C ASP A 91 3.49 -6.73 32.45
N THR A 92 2.44 -6.02 32.02
CA THR A 92 1.74 -5.07 32.88
C THR A 92 0.88 -5.77 33.93
N LYS A 93 0.75 -5.15 35.10
CA LYS A 93 -0.07 -5.70 36.19
C LYS A 93 -1.56 -5.81 35.80
N GLU A 94 -2.01 -4.87 35.00
CA GLU A 94 -3.36 -4.79 34.46
C GLU A 94 -3.68 -6.00 33.57
N MET A 95 -2.77 -6.35 32.67
CA MET A 95 -2.96 -7.50 31.78
C MET A 95 -2.93 -8.83 32.52
N LYS A 96 -2.05 -8.97 33.50
CA LYS A 96 -1.97 -10.19 34.34
C LYS A 96 -3.29 -10.41 35.13
N LEU A 97 -3.92 -9.35 35.58
CA LEU A 97 -5.22 -9.44 36.27
C LEU A 97 -6.35 -9.88 35.32
N LEU A 98 -6.35 -9.40 34.06
CA LEU A 98 -7.35 -9.83 33.08
C LEU A 98 -7.17 -11.29 32.67
N ILE A 99 -5.93 -11.77 32.53
CA ILE A 99 -5.65 -13.19 32.26
C ILE A 99 -6.14 -14.05 33.43
N GLU A 100 -5.82 -13.66 34.68
CA GLU A 100 -6.24 -14.40 35.87
C GLU A 100 -7.78 -14.45 35.98
N TYR A 101 -8.47 -13.39 35.58
CA TYR A 101 -9.91 -13.35 35.51
C TYR A 101 -10.50 -14.33 34.48
N GLU A 102 -10.00 -14.32 33.25
CA GLU A 102 -10.42 -15.24 32.19
C GLU A 102 -10.11 -16.70 32.54
N ASP A 103 -8.95 -16.99 33.11
CA ASP A 103 -8.59 -18.32 33.60
C ASP A 103 -9.58 -18.85 34.65
N ILE A 104 -10.01 -18.01 35.59
CA ILE A 104 -10.98 -18.39 36.61
C ILE A 104 -12.35 -18.60 35.99
N LEU A 105 -12.80 -17.75 35.09
CA LEU A 105 -14.06 -17.94 34.36
C LEU A 105 -14.09 -19.29 33.64
N ASN A 106 -13.04 -19.60 32.88
CA ASN A 106 -12.93 -20.86 32.17
C ASN A 106 -12.97 -22.09 33.09
N LYS A 107 -12.37 -22.02 34.29
CA LYS A 107 -12.40 -23.09 35.28
C LYS A 107 -13.81 -23.25 35.90
N ILE A 108 -14.51 -22.15 36.18
CA ILE A 108 -15.88 -22.19 36.68
C ILE A 108 -16.82 -22.77 35.62
N GLU A 109 -16.71 -22.41 34.36
CA GLU A 109 -17.49 -22.97 33.25
C GLU A 109 -17.23 -24.49 33.09
N ASN A 110 -16.02 -24.94 33.42
CA ASN A 110 -15.64 -26.37 33.42
C ASN A 110 -16.05 -27.12 34.70
N GLY A 111 -16.76 -26.47 35.66
CA GLY A 111 -17.41 -27.10 36.81
C GLY A 111 -16.68 -26.95 38.16
N GLU A 112 -15.64 -26.11 38.28
CA GLU A 112 -14.93 -25.84 39.52
C GLU A 112 -15.60 -24.73 40.35
N SER A 113 -16.68 -25.04 41.10
CA SER A 113 -17.45 -24.07 41.91
C SER A 113 -16.70 -23.50 43.14
N SER A 114 -15.49 -23.95 43.44
CA SER A 114 -14.69 -23.49 44.59
C SER A 114 -14.00 -22.14 44.39
N LEU A 115 -14.09 -21.53 43.19
CA LEU A 115 -13.37 -20.34 42.81
C LEU A 115 -14.20 -19.04 42.86
N ASP A 116 -15.49 -19.12 43.24
CA ASP A 116 -16.40 -17.97 43.24
C ASP A 116 -15.89 -16.79 44.11
N ASN A 117 -15.31 -17.06 45.28
CA ASN A 117 -14.74 -16.02 46.14
C ASN A 117 -13.52 -15.33 45.52
N LYS A 118 -12.69 -16.07 44.76
CA LYS A 118 -11.56 -15.50 44.02
C LYS A 118 -12.02 -14.64 42.85
N LEU A 119 -13.09 -15.07 42.17
CA LEU A 119 -13.70 -14.31 41.09
C LEU A 119 -14.16 -12.93 41.57
N ILE A 120 -14.89 -12.87 42.71
CA ILE A 120 -15.38 -11.61 43.31
C ILE A 120 -14.18 -10.70 43.67
N ASP A 121 -13.12 -11.25 44.22
CA ASP A 121 -11.92 -10.48 44.64
C ASP A 121 -11.19 -9.88 43.41
N ILE A 122 -11.10 -10.63 42.32
CA ILE A 122 -10.49 -10.15 41.08
C ILE A 122 -11.41 -9.14 40.38
N GLN A 123 -12.72 -9.39 40.31
CA GLN A 123 -13.68 -8.42 39.77
C GLN A 123 -13.60 -7.07 40.50
N SER A 124 -13.52 -7.06 41.84
CA SER A 124 -13.33 -5.82 42.57
C SER A 124 -12.05 -5.07 42.26
N LYS A 125 -10.95 -5.80 41.97
CA LYS A 125 -9.68 -5.19 41.50
C LYS A 125 -9.79 -4.63 40.10
N ILE A 126 -10.47 -5.34 39.19
CA ILE A 126 -10.73 -4.90 37.81
C ILE A 126 -11.60 -3.66 37.80
N ASP A 127 -12.65 -3.63 38.64
CA ASP A 127 -13.53 -2.47 38.83
C ASP A 127 -12.74 -1.24 39.31
N ASN A 128 -11.92 -1.41 40.35
CA ASN A 128 -11.11 -0.33 40.93
C ASN A 128 -10.10 0.25 39.92
N LEU A 129 -9.59 -0.56 39.00
CA LEU A 129 -8.63 -0.17 37.97
C LEU A 129 -9.31 0.19 36.62
N ASN A 130 -10.65 0.10 36.55
CA ASN A 130 -11.46 0.36 35.35
C ASN A 130 -10.99 -0.45 34.10
N LEU A 131 -10.60 -1.71 34.29
CA LEU A 131 -10.00 -2.55 33.23
C LEU A 131 -11.05 -3.16 32.28
N TRP A 132 -12.36 -3.09 32.59
CA TRP A 132 -13.41 -3.54 31.67
C TRP A 132 -13.42 -2.77 30.36
N ALA A 133 -12.99 -1.50 30.38
CA ALA A 133 -12.83 -0.72 29.17
C ALA A 133 -11.76 -1.32 28.25
N LEU A 134 -10.65 -1.82 28.81
CA LEU A 134 -9.55 -2.45 28.07
C LEU A 134 -9.99 -3.79 27.43
N GLU A 135 -10.74 -4.61 28.16
CA GLU A 135 -11.29 -5.87 27.62
C GLU A 135 -12.29 -5.62 26.49
N SER A 136 -13.17 -4.64 26.66
CA SER A 136 -14.12 -4.26 25.61
C SER A 136 -13.40 -3.72 24.38
N GLU A 137 -12.38 -2.89 24.56
CA GLU A 137 -11.53 -2.38 23.48
C GLU A 137 -10.81 -3.53 22.75
N ALA A 138 -10.29 -4.51 23.49
CA ALA A 138 -9.65 -5.70 22.92
C ALA A 138 -10.60 -6.48 21.99
N LYS A 139 -11.82 -6.73 22.44
CA LYS A 139 -12.85 -7.42 21.65
C LYS A 139 -13.26 -6.63 20.40
N ILE A 140 -13.36 -5.29 20.50
CA ILE A 140 -13.64 -4.42 19.36
C ILE A 140 -12.50 -4.50 18.34
N ILE A 141 -11.25 -4.38 18.78
CA ILE A 141 -10.08 -4.45 17.91
C ILE A 141 -10.00 -5.81 17.20
N LEU A 142 -10.17 -6.92 17.93
CA LEU A 142 -10.17 -8.27 17.36
C LEU A 142 -11.26 -8.44 16.30
N ASN A 143 -12.49 -7.98 16.58
CA ASN A 143 -13.59 -8.01 15.61
C ASN A 143 -13.27 -7.21 14.35
N LYS A 144 -12.71 -6.02 14.49
CA LYS A 144 -12.32 -5.16 13.36
C LYS A 144 -11.19 -5.78 12.52
N LEU A 145 -10.32 -6.55 13.16
CA LEU A 145 -9.29 -7.35 12.49
C LEU A 145 -9.81 -8.72 11.98
N GLY A 146 -11.12 -8.98 12.08
CA GLY A 146 -11.76 -10.19 11.56
C GLY A 146 -11.52 -11.44 12.39
N ILE A 147 -11.24 -11.31 13.69
CA ILE A 147 -11.13 -12.41 14.65
C ILE A 147 -12.37 -12.38 15.54
N ASN A 148 -13.30 -13.30 15.32
CA ASN A 148 -14.59 -13.32 16.03
C ASN A 148 -14.65 -14.39 17.15
N ASN A 149 -13.78 -15.40 17.10
CA ASN A 149 -13.70 -16.46 18.09
C ASN A 149 -12.52 -16.20 19.04
N TYR A 150 -12.79 -15.64 20.22
CA TYR A 150 -11.75 -15.26 21.19
C TYR A 150 -11.21 -16.43 22.00
N GLN A 151 -11.97 -17.53 22.08
CA GLN A 151 -11.61 -18.75 22.81
C GLN A 151 -10.89 -19.78 21.93
N GLU A 152 -10.68 -19.46 20.65
CA GLU A 152 -9.94 -20.35 19.75
C GLU A 152 -8.46 -20.41 20.13
N LYS A 153 -7.87 -21.62 20.08
CA LYS A 153 -6.46 -21.80 20.39
C LYS A 153 -5.58 -21.20 19.28
N MET A 154 -4.49 -20.57 19.67
CA MET A 154 -3.50 -20.00 18.75
C MET A 154 -2.95 -21.03 17.76
N GLY A 155 -2.82 -22.30 18.18
CA GLY A 155 -2.36 -23.38 17.32
C GLY A 155 -3.21 -23.59 16.07
N ASN A 156 -4.54 -23.40 16.17
CA ASN A 156 -5.50 -23.64 15.09
C ASN A 156 -5.60 -22.50 14.07
N LEU A 157 -5.08 -21.32 14.40
CA LEU A 157 -5.15 -20.14 13.55
C LEU A 157 -4.19 -20.23 12.36
N SER A 158 -4.61 -19.68 11.22
CA SER A 158 -3.72 -19.45 10.08
C SER A 158 -2.62 -18.43 10.41
N GLY A 159 -1.53 -18.42 9.64
CA GLY A 159 -0.43 -17.47 9.82
C GLY A 159 -0.88 -16.00 9.80
N GLY A 160 -1.79 -15.66 8.87
CA GLY A 160 -2.37 -14.31 8.79
C GLY A 160 -3.27 -13.97 9.99
N GLN A 161 -4.05 -14.93 10.51
CA GLN A 161 -4.84 -14.72 11.73
C GLN A 161 -3.95 -14.51 12.95
N LYS A 162 -2.88 -15.30 13.09
CA LYS A 162 -1.88 -15.12 14.17
C LYS A 162 -1.29 -13.72 14.16
N LYS A 163 -0.84 -13.23 12.99
CA LYS A 163 -0.31 -11.87 12.86
C LYS A 163 -1.33 -10.79 13.28
N ARG A 164 -2.60 -10.97 12.94
CA ARG A 164 -3.68 -10.05 13.35
C ARG A 164 -3.91 -10.05 14.86
N VAL A 165 -3.81 -11.20 15.52
CA VAL A 165 -3.87 -11.30 17.00
C VAL A 165 -2.71 -10.57 17.65
N PHE A 166 -1.49 -10.71 17.12
CA PHE A 166 -0.32 -9.97 17.63
C PHE A 166 -0.45 -8.46 17.41
N LEU A 167 -0.99 -8.03 16.26
CA LEU A 167 -1.28 -6.62 16.03
C LEU A 167 -2.29 -6.10 17.05
N ALA A 168 -3.37 -6.86 17.32
CA ALA A 168 -4.34 -6.51 18.37
C ALA A 168 -3.65 -6.36 19.74
N SER A 169 -2.79 -7.30 20.12
CA SER A 169 -2.02 -7.22 21.37
C SER A 169 -1.17 -5.96 21.46
N ALA A 170 -0.44 -5.62 20.38
CA ALA A 170 0.39 -4.41 20.34
C ALA A 170 -0.43 -3.11 20.43
N LEU A 171 -1.62 -3.06 19.81
CA LEU A 171 -2.50 -1.89 19.83
C LEU A 171 -3.18 -1.66 21.20
N ILE A 172 -3.38 -2.74 21.96
CA ILE A 172 -4.04 -2.71 23.27
C ILE A 172 -3.05 -2.40 24.37
N THR A 173 -1.79 -2.84 24.24
CA THR A 173 -0.76 -2.65 25.26
C THR A 173 -0.48 -1.16 25.47
N PRO A 174 -0.67 -0.61 26.71
CA PRO A 174 -0.38 0.79 26.98
C PRO A 174 1.12 1.09 26.82
N CYS A 175 1.48 1.95 25.91
CA CYS A 175 2.86 2.35 25.65
C CYS A 175 2.94 3.82 25.23
N GLU A 176 4.11 4.43 25.43
CA GLU A 176 4.43 5.79 24.98
C GLU A 176 5.00 5.79 23.55
N LEU A 177 5.62 4.69 23.14
CA LEU A 177 6.14 4.48 21.78
C LEU A 177 5.71 3.11 21.26
N LEU A 178 4.93 3.13 20.18
CA LEU A 178 4.50 1.93 19.45
C LEU A 178 5.39 1.74 18.21
N ILE A 179 5.93 0.54 18.04
CA ILE A 179 6.76 0.19 16.88
C ILE A 179 6.09 -0.96 16.13
N LEU A 180 5.78 -0.73 14.84
CA LEU A 180 5.08 -1.70 14.00
C LEU A 180 5.94 -2.08 12.79
N ASP A 181 6.22 -3.36 12.62
CA ASP A 181 6.93 -3.90 11.45
C ASP A 181 5.92 -4.59 10.51
N GLU A 182 5.61 -3.93 9.38
CA GLU A 182 4.64 -4.34 8.35
C GLU A 182 3.22 -4.64 8.90
N PRO A 183 2.56 -3.68 9.59
CA PRO A 183 1.25 -3.91 10.20
C PRO A 183 0.12 -4.11 9.19
N THR A 184 0.26 -3.64 7.95
CA THR A 184 -0.76 -3.72 6.90
C THR A 184 -0.76 -5.07 6.17
N ASN A 185 0.32 -5.86 6.28
CA ASN A 185 0.41 -7.17 5.65
C ASN A 185 -0.67 -8.13 6.19
N HIS A 186 -1.32 -8.84 5.28
CA HIS A 186 -2.41 -9.79 5.57
C HIS A 186 -3.70 -9.16 6.14
N LEU A 187 -3.83 -7.83 6.12
CA LEU A 187 -5.09 -7.15 6.38
C LEU A 187 -5.86 -6.96 5.07
N ASP A 188 -7.18 -6.98 5.16
CA ASP A 188 -8.03 -6.54 4.06
C ASP A 188 -8.27 -5.02 4.11
N SER A 189 -8.77 -4.46 3.02
CA SER A 189 -8.93 -3.02 2.87
C SER A 189 -9.80 -2.38 3.97
N ASP A 190 -10.85 -3.08 4.44
CA ASP A 190 -11.72 -2.60 5.52
C ASP A 190 -10.95 -2.52 6.86
N SER A 191 -10.09 -3.52 7.15
CA SER A 191 -9.24 -3.56 8.36
C SER A 191 -8.12 -2.51 8.31
N ILE A 192 -7.54 -2.25 7.13
CA ILE A 192 -6.51 -1.21 6.94
C ILE A 192 -7.12 0.16 7.19
N GLU A 193 -8.29 0.46 6.61
CA GLU A 193 -8.98 1.74 6.81
C GLU A 193 -9.32 1.99 8.29
N TRP A 194 -9.84 0.98 8.98
CA TRP A 194 -10.06 1.07 10.41
C TRP A 194 -8.77 1.32 11.21
N LEU A 195 -7.65 0.66 10.84
CA LEU A 195 -6.36 0.86 11.51
C LEU A 195 -5.82 2.28 11.31
N GLU A 196 -5.99 2.85 10.10
CA GLU A 196 -5.68 4.26 9.80
C GLU A 196 -6.45 5.21 10.74
N GLU A 197 -7.78 5.02 10.83
CA GLU A 197 -8.64 5.82 11.71
C GLU A 197 -8.24 5.68 13.19
N TYR A 198 -8.01 4.45 13.64
CA TYR A 198 -7.63 4.16 15.02
C TYR A 198 -6.31 4.83 15.42
N LEU A 199 -5.27 4.69 14.58
CA LEU A 199 -3.95 5.30 14.83
C LEU A 199 -3.98 6.83 14.73
N ASN A 200 -4.88 7.40 13.92
CA ASN A 200 -5.05 8.84 13.82
C ASN A 200 -5.86 9.43 14.99
N ALA A 201 -6.85 8.71 15.47
CA ALA A 201 -7.66 9.14 16.61
C ALA A 201 -6.88 9.12 17.94
N LYS A 202 -5.94 8.17 18.10
CA LYS A 202 -5.09 8.10 19.28
C LYS A 202 -3.85 8.97 19.13
N ASN A 203 -3.54 9.75 20.16
CA ASN A 203 -2.30 10.55 20.20
C ASN A 203 -1.10 9.68 20.64
N ILE A 204 -0.76 8.68 19.83
CA ILE A 204 0.32 7.72 20.07
C ILE A 204 1.56 8.14 19.26
N THR A 205 2.73 8.04 19.86
CA THR A 205 3.98 8.13 19.11
C THR A 205 4.23 6.79 18.41
N LEU A 206 4.44 6.84 17.11
CA LEU A 206 4.50 5.66 16.24
C LEU A 206 5.77 5.66 15.40
N VAL A 207 6.43 4.50 15.34
CA VAL A 207 7.44 4.22 14.31
C VAL A 207 7.01 2.97 13.56
N MET A 208 6.91 3.04 12.24
CA MET A 208 6.40 1.92 11.46
C MET A 208 7.21 1.69 10.19
N ILE A 209 7.34 0.41 9.80
CA ILE A 209 7.72 0.01 8.46
C ILE A 209 6.44 -0.44 7.77
N THR A 210 6.16 0.07 6.58
CA THR A 210 5.12 -0.46 5.71
C THR A 210 5.42 -0.11 4.26
N HIS A 211 4.94 -0.95 3.36
CA HIS A 211 5.00 -0.73 1.92
C HIS A 211 3.70 -0.15 1.37
N ASP A 212 2.67 0.00 2.22
CA ASP A 212 1.41 0.66 1.87
C ASP A 212 1.58 2.18 1.86
N ARG A 213 1.60 2.76 0.66
CA ARG A 213 1.84 4.18 0.42
C ARG A 213 0.67 5.05 0.88
N TYR A 214 -0.57 4.55 0.74
CA TYR A 214 -1.76 5.25 1.24
C TYR A 214 -1.76 5.33 2.76
N PHE A 215 -1.39 4.22 3.41
CA PHE A 215 -1.27 4.18 4.86
C PHE A 215 -0.19 5.16 5.35
N LEU A 216 0.97 5.19 4.69
CA LEU A 216 2.03 6.17 5.00
C LEU A 216 1.56 7.61 4.82
N ASP A 217 0.81 7.88 3.74
CA ASP A 217 0.36 9.24 3.44
C ASP A 217 -0.67 9.76 4.45
N ARG A 218 -1.52 8.88 4.98
CA ARG A 218 -2.59 9.24 5.94
C ARG A 218 -2.15 9.23 7.39
N VAL A 219 -1.19 8.37 7.77
CA VAL A 219 -0.81 8.17 9.17
C VAL A 219 0.48 8.86 9.53
N ALA A 220 1.50 8.84 8.65
CA ALA A 220 2.81 9.39 8.94
C ALA A 220 2.84 10.92 8.86
N ASN A 221 3.49 11.57 9.85
CA ASN A 221 3.83 12.98 9.82
C ASN A 221 5.32 13.25 9.57
N LYS A 222 6.14 12.18 9.59
CA LYS A 222 7.56 12.19 9.24
C LYS A 222 7.91 10.92 8.49
N ILE A 223 8.76 11.04 7.48
CA ILE A 223 9.31 9.88 6.76
C ILE A 223 10.82 9.85 6.98
N VAL A 224 11.31 8.66 7.33
CA VAL A 224 12.74 8.36 7.46
C VAL A 224 13.10 7.39 6.35
N GLU A 225 13.95 7.83 5.44
CA GLU A 225 14.49 6.97 4.38
C GLU A 225 15.84 6.41 4.79
N LEU A 226 15.98 5.08 4.78
CA LEU A 226 17.23 4.38 4.97
C LEU A 226 17.80 4.00 3.61
N ASP A 227 18.84 4.70 3.17
CA ASP A 227 19.51 4.48 1.89
C ASP A 227 21.01 4.30 2.10
N ARG A 228 21.55 3.14 1.69
CA ARG A 228 23.00 2.79 1.75
C ARG A 228 23.65 3.08 3.12
N GLY A 229 22.95 2.73 4.17
CA GLY A 229 23.40 2.92 5.56
C GLY A 229 23.27 4.34 6.09
N ASN A 230 22.79 5.30 5.31
CA ASN A 230 22.51 6.67 5.74
C ASN A 230 21.02 6.88 5.98
N ILE A 231 20.67 7.83 6.85
CA ILE A 231 19.29 8.21 7.11
C ILE A 231 19.02 9.60 6.56
N TYR A 232 17.87 9.75 5.90
CA TYR A 232 17.33 11.02 5.44
C TYR A 232 15.96 11.25 6.08
N LEU A 233 15.83 12.33 6.84
CA LEU A 233 14.59 12.70 7.50
C LEU A 233 13.82 13.71 6.65
N TYR A 234 12.54 13.41 6.40
CA TYR A 234 11.61 14.28 5.68
C TYR A 234 10.41 14.59 6.57
N GLU A 235 10.14 15.87 6.78
CA GLU A 235 8.95 16.32 7.46
C GLU A 235 7.76 16.35 6.49
N GLY A 236 6.67 15.71 6.90
CA GLY A 236 5.44 15.57 6.14
C GLY A 236 5.06 14.13 5.87
N ASN A 237 4.03 13.94 5.05
CA ASN A 237 3.50 12.65 4.62
C ASN A 237 4.30 12.05 3.44
N TYR A 238 3.83 10.93 2.90
CA TYR A 238 4.50 10.24 1.80
C TYR A 238 4.56 11.08 0.52
N THR A 239 3.53 11.83 0.20
CA THR A 239 3.49 12.75 -0.97
C THR A 239 4.60 13.80 -0.88
N LYS A 240 4.74 14.48 0.27
CA LYS A 240 5.80 15.46 0.48
C LYS A 240 7.20 14.84 0.46
N TYR A 241 7.33 13.61 0.94
CA TYR A 241 8.58 12.86 0.82
C TYR A 241 8.99 12.69 -0.64
N LEU A 242 8.06 12.27 -1.52
CA LEU A 242 8.36 12.08 -2.95
C LEU A 242 8.86 13.38 -3.60
N GLU A 243 8.21 14.51 -3.35
CA GLU A 243 8.63 15.81 -3.85
C GLU A 243 10.06 16.15 -3.42
N LYS A 244 10.33 16.07 -2.12
CA LYS A 244 11.67 16.37 -1.56
C LYS A 244 12.74 15.37 -2.00
N LYS A 245 12.38 14.09 -2.22
CA LYS A 245 13.29 13.07 -2.77
C LYS A 245 13.71 13.43 -4.19
N ILE A 246 12.79 13.86 -5.04
CA ILE A 246 13.09 14.29 -6.42
C ILE A 246 14.05 15.49 -6.38
N GLU A 247 13.77 16.50 -5.56
CA GLU A 247 14.67 17.66 -5.39
C GLU A 247 16.08 17.24 -4.94
N ARG A 248 16.18 16.34 -3.95
CA ARG A 248 17.45 15.80 -3.48
C ARG A 248 18.23 15.13 -4.60
N ILE A 249 17.58 14.22 -5.36
CA ILE A 249 18.19 13.50 -6.46
C ILE A 249 18.69 14.47 -7.54
N GLU A 250 17.93 15.51 -7.86
CA GLU A 250 18.37 16.54 -8.82
C GLU A 250 19.60 17.30 -8.34
N ILE A 251 19.63 17.68 -7.05
CA ILE A 251 20.79 18.35 -6.44
C ILE A 251 22.02 17.44 -6.50
N GLU A 252 21.86 16.16 -6.13
CA GLU A 252 22.93 15.16 -6.18
C GLU A 252 23.44 14.96 -7.62
N LYS A 253 22.55 14.85 -8.61
CA LYS A 253 22.92 14.76 -10.05
C LYS A 253 23.71 16.00 -10.49
N LYS A 254 23.29 17.19 -10.11
CA LYS A 254 23.99 18.45 -10.43
C LYS A 254 25.38 18.53 -9.77
N GLN A 255 25.49 18.09 -8.50
CA GLN A 255 26.77 18.03 -7.78
C GLN A 255 27.73 17.03 -8.43
N GLU A 256 27.23 15.84 -8.81
CA GLU A 256 28.04 14.83 -9.45
C GLU A 256 28.50 15.27 -10.85
N SER A 257 27.65 15.88 -11.65
CA SER A 257 28.05 16.47 -12.95
C SER A 257 29.17 17.50 -12.80
N LYS A 258 29.12 18.34 -11.77
CA LYS A 258 30.19 19.29 -11.43
C LYS A 258 31.47 18.54 -11.02
N ARG A 259 31.35 17.50 -10.16
CA ARG A 259 32.48 16.68 -9.73
C ARG A 259 33.16 16.01 -10.93
N GLN A 260 32.40 15.40 -11.83
CA GLN A 260 32.90 14.75 -13.07
C GLN A 260 33.63 15.76 -13.97
N SER A 261 33.11 16.99 -14.08
CA SER A 261 33.75 18.05 -14.83
C SER A 261 35.09 18.47 -14.19
N LEU A 262 35.15 18.57 -12.87
CA LEU A 262 36.38 18.83 -12.11
C LEU A 262 37.40 17.70 -12.31
N ILE A 263 36.99 16.45 -12.13
CA ILE A 263 37.85 15.27 -12.35
C ILE A 263 38.43 15.28 -13.77
N ARG A 264 37.59 15.50 -14.82
CA ARG A 264 38.05 15.60 -16.21
C ARG A 264 39.08 16.72 -16.42
N ASN A 265 38.89 17.86 -15.78
CA ASN A 265 39.83 18.98 -15.89
C ASN A 265 41.14 18.70 -15.14
N GLU A 266 41.07 18.14 -13.93
CA GLU A 266 42.24 17.75 -13.15
C GLU A 266 43.01 16.62 -13.81
N LEU A 267 42.33 15.64 -14.44
CA LEU A 267 42.91 14.53 -15.17
C LEU A 267 43.70 15.03 -16.40
N LYS A 268 43.18 16.05 -17.10
CA LYS A 268 43.90 16.73 -18.19
C LYS A 268 45.19 17.39 -17.68
N TRP A 269 45.16 17.98 -16.48
CA TRP A 269 46.31 18.59 -15.86
C TRP A 269 47.35 17.52 -15.42
N VAL A 270 46.92 16.43 -14.79
CA VAL A 270 47.77 15.30 -14.41
C VAL A 270 48.45 14.67 -15.62
N LYS A 271 47.70 14.43 -16.74
CA LYS A 271 48.22 13.86 -17.98
C LYS A 271 49.28 14.74 -18.68
N ARG A 272 49.28 16.07 -18.47
CA ARG A 272 50.28 17.00 -18.99
C ARG A 272 51.63 16.96 -18.23
N GLY A 273 51.85 15.96 -17.38
CA GLY A 273 53.13 15.72 -16.73
C GLY A 273 53.41 16.66 -15.58
N ALA A 274 52.46 16.84 -14.68
CA ALA A 274 52.62 17.59 -13.44
C ALA A 274 53.80 17.03 -12.62
N LYS A 275 54.96 17.70 -12.65
CA LYS A 275 56.13 17.30 -11.87
C LYS A 275 55.88 17.66 -10.42
N ALA A 276 55.65 16.65 -9.55
CA ALA A 276 55.30 16.78 -8.12
C ALA A 276 56.48 17.31 -7.26
N ARG A 277 57.12 18.41 -7.67
CA ARG A 277 58.28 18.97 -6.96
C ARG A 277 57.94 20.10 -5.97
N THR A 278 56.72 20.63 -5.97
CA THR A 278 56.31 21.67 -5.07
C THR A 278 55.16 21.26 -4.16
N THR A 279 55.10 21.81 -2.95
CA THR A 279 54.06 21.52 -1.92
C THR A 279 52.61 21.76 -2.46
N LYS A 280 52.46 22.80 -3.29
CA LYS A 280 51.15 23.15 -3.92
C LYS A 280 50.70 22.09 -4.92
N GLN A 281 51.61 21.47 -5.66
CA GLN A 281 51.29 20.38 -6.61
C GLN A 281 50.94 19.08 -5.90
N LYS A 282 51.60 18.78 -4.77
CA LYS A 282 51.31 17.62 -3.95
C LYS A 282 49.89 17.73 -3.31
N ALA A 283 49.54 18.90 -2.79
CA ALA A 283 48.20 19.15 -2.26
C ALA A 283 47.09 19.07 -3.33
N ARG A 284 47.39 19.44 -4.59
CA ARG A 284 46.44 19.34 -5.70
C ARG A 284 46.25 17.88 -6.16
N LEU A 285 47.30 17.06 -6.20
CA LEU A 285 47.22 15.64 -6.43
C LEU A 285 46.40 14.94 -5.34
N GLN A 286 46.64 15.29 -4.10
CA GLN A 286 45.89 14.73 -2.97
C GLN A 286 44.39 15.06 -3.06
N ARG A 287 44.02 16.28 -3.41
CA ARG A 287 42.60 16.66 -3.69
C ARG A 287 42.02 15.90 -4.89
N PHE A 288 42.82 15.66 -5.92
CA PHE A 288 42.37 14.85 -7.07
C PHE A 288 42.10 13.40 -6.66
N GLU A 289 42.99 12.80 -5.88
CA GLU A 289 42.80 11.44 -5.32
C GLU A 289 41.56 11.38 -4.42
N GLU A 290 41.35 12.38 -3.57
CA GLU A 290 40.14 12.49 -2.74
C GLU A 290 38.86 12.60 -3.61
N LEU A 291 38.90 13.38 -4.70
CA LEU A 291 37.76 13.52 -5.63
C LEU A 291 37.49 12.23 -6.40
N VAL A 292 38.52 11.45 -6.76
CA VAL A 292 38.39 10.18 -7.50
C VAL A 292 37.92 9.07 -6.56
N ASN A 293 38.48 9.02 -5.33
CA ASN A 293 38.18 7.97 -4.34
C ASN A 293 36.82 8.17 -3.65
N LYS A 294 36.18 9.33 -3.81
CA LYS A 294 34.83 9.54 -3.31
C LYS A 294 33.88 8.62 -4.09
N GLU A 295 33.27 7.67 -3.39
CA GLU A 295 32.34 6.72 -4.01
C GLU A 295 31.27 7.46 -4.82
N TYR A 296 31.10 7.02 -6.06
CA TYR A 296 30.11 7.56 -6.97
C TYR A 296 28.77 6.86 -6.75
N ILE A 297 27.75 7.63 -6.49
CA ILE A 297 26.38 7.14 -6.46
C ILE A 297 25.85 7.22 -7.90
N GLU A 298 25.87 6.12 -8.59
CA GLU A 298 25.26 6.02 -9.92
C GLU A 298 23.74 6.12 -9.74
N VAL A 299 23.20 7.29 -10.03
CA VAL A 299 21.74 7.46 -10.15
C VAL A 299 21.36 6.83 -11.48
N LYS A 300 20.87 5.59 -11.45
CA LYS A 300 20.39 4.91 -12.65
C LYS A 300 19.32 5.79 -13.31
N SER A 301 19.49 6.03 -14.59
CA SER A 301 18.46 6.67 -15.42
C SER A 301 17.25 5.74 -15.49
N ASP A 302 16.05 6.30 -15.42
CA ASP A 302 14.81 5.56 -15.68
C ASP A 302 14.92 4.94 -17.08
N ILE A 303 14.93 3.62 -17.16
CA ILE A 303 15.00 2.90 -18.44
C ILE A 303 13.54 2.68 -18.86
N GLU A 304 13.12 3.39 -19.89
CA GLU A 304 11.81 3.16 -20.50
C GLU A 304 11.78 1.76 -21.13
N ILE A 305 10.95 0.88 -20.60
CA ILE A 305 10.77 -0.49 -21.10
C ILE A 305 9.58 -0.50 -22.06
N ASN A 306 9.83 -0.43 -23.35
CA ASN A 306 8.81 -0.64 -24.35
C ASN A 306 8.67 -2.15 -24.65
N TYR A 307 7.86 -2.86 -23.86
CA TYR A 307 7.63 -4.29 -23.98
C TYR A 307 6.67 -4.61 -25.15
N VAL A 308 7.05 -5.49 -26.05
CA VAL A 308 6.15 -6.09 -27.04
C VAL A 308 5.65 -7.43 -26.53
N GLY A 309 4.43 -7.47 -26.04
CA GLY A 309 3.75 -8.73 -25.75
C GLY A 309 3.55 -9.56 -27.03
N ARG A 310 3.40 -10.88 -26.85
CA ARG A 310 2.97 -11.78 -27.94
C ARG A 310 1.61 -11.32 -28.48
N ARG A 311 1.37 -11.58 -29.79
CA ARG A 311 0.09 -11.26 -30.43
C ARG A 311 -1.07 -11.88 -29.67
N ILE A 312 -2.05 -11.06 -29.29
CA ILE A 312 -3.29 -11.48 -28.62
C ILE A 312 -4.37 -11.71 -29.68
N GLY A 313 -4.99 -12.90 -29.68
CA GLY A 313 -6.10 -13.25 -30.55
C GLY A 313 -7.41 -12.54 -30.14
N LYS A 314 -8.49 -12.87 -30.85
CA LYS A 314 -9.83 -12.30 -30.54
C LYS A 314 -10.44 -12.92 -29.27
N LYS A 315 -10.21 -14.22 -29.04
CA LYS A 315 -10.65 -14.92 -27.83
C LYS A 315 -9.51 -14.88 -26.81
N ILE A 316 -9.80 -14.42 -25.60
CA ILE A 316 -8.80 -14.22 -24.53
C ILE A 316 -9.12 -15.18 -23.37
N LEU A 317 -10.17 -14.86 -22.60
CA LEU A 317 -10.70 -15.69 -21.53
C LEU A 317 -12.21 -15.50 -21.49
N GLU A 318 -12.93 -16.58 -21.59
CA GLU A 318 -14.38 -16.62 -21.44
C GLU A 318 -14.72 -17.48 -20.23
N ILE A 319 -15.49 -16.94 -19.30
CA ILE A 319 -15.98 -17.59 -18.09
C ILE A 319 -17.50 -17.63 -18.19
N ASP A 320 -18.10 -18.81 -18.03
CA ASP A 320 -19.54 -19.01 -18.16
C ASP A 320 -20.10 -19.80 -16.98
N GLY A 321 -20.90 -19.13 -16.15
CA GLY A 321 -21.64 -19.72 -15.04
C GLY A 321 -20.79 -20.35 -13.95
N LEU A 322 -19.54 -19.89 -13.73
CA LEU A 322 -18.60 -20.48 -12.79
C LEU A 322 -19.13 -20.47 -11.37
N SER A 323 -19.14 -21.64 -10.71
CA SER A 323 -19.56 -21.77 -9.32
C SER A 323 -18.60 -22.69 -8.55
N LYS A 324 -18.33 -22.34 -7.29
CA LYS A 324 -17.50 -23.11 -6.35
C LYS A 324 -17.90 -22.87 -4.92
N SER A 325 -17.99 -23.95 -4.14
CA SER A 325 -18.27 -23.93 -2.70
C SER A 325 -17.25 -24.81 -1.95
N PHE A 326 -17.05 -24.52 -0.68
CA PHE A 326 -16.35 -25.41 0.26
C PHE A 326 -17.24 -25.61 1.49
N GLY A 327 -17.74 -26.84 1.66
CA GLY A 327 -18.77 -27.14 2.65
C GLY A 327 -20.02 -26.28 2.40
N ASP A 328 -20.53 -25.65 3.42
CA ASP A 328 -21.71 -24.78 3.33
C ASP A 328 -21.40 -23.36 2.79
N ARG A 329 -20.13 -23.04 2.63
CA ARG A 329 -19.70 -21.69 2.22
C ARG A 329 -19.54 -21.60 0.71
N LYS A 330 -20.39 -20.79 0.08
CA LYS A 330 -20.33 -20.49 -1.35
C LYS A 330 -19.31 -19.40 -1.60
N LEU A 331 -18.24 -19.71 -2.35
CA LEU A 331 -17.17 -18.76 -2.67
C LEU A 331 -17.37 -18.07 -4.02
N ILE A 332 -17.95 -18.76 -5.00
CA ILE A 332 -18.25 -18.21 -6.33
C ILE A 332 -19.67 -18.69 -6.71
N ASP A 333 -20.53 -17.75 -7.09
CA ASP A 333 -21.92 -18.02 -7.48
C ASP A 333 -22.22 -17.56 -8.91
N LYS A 334 -22.26 -18.50 -9.85
CA LYS A 334 -22.66 -18.32 -11.26
C LYS A 334 -21.99 -17.13 -11.94
N PHE A 335 -20.68 -17.01 -11.75
CA PHE A 335 -19.92 -15.91 -12.33
C PHE A 335 -19.70 -16.13 -13.83
N SER A 336 -20.05 -15.12 -14.64
CA SER A 336 -19.81 -15.11 -16.08
C SER A 336 -19.14 -13.79 -16.47
N TYR A 337 -18.05 -13.90 -17.23
CA TYR A 337 -17.32 -12.74 -17.71
C TYR A 337 -16.51 -13.06 -18.96
N LYS A 338 -16.40 -12.08 -19.84
CA LYS A 338 -15.56 -12.14 -21.03
C LYS A 338 -14.48 -11.08 -20.97
N VAL A 339 -13.22 -11.50 -20.87
CA VAL A 339 -12.06 -10.62 -20.79
C VAL A 339 -11.79 -10.00 -22.16
N LEU A 340 -11.57 -8.68 -22.17
CA LEU A 340 -11.24 -7.89 -23.37
C LEU A 340 -9.73 -7.65 -23.45
N LYS A 341 -9.26 -7.22 -24.63
CA LYS A 341 -7.82 -7.09 -24.93
C LYS A 341 -7.10 -6.05 -24.05
N GLU A 342 -7.80 -5.04 -23.58
CA GLU A 342 -7.22 -3.94 -22.80
C GLU A 342 -7.59 -4.03 -21.32
N ASP A 343 -8.12 -5.18 -20.89
CA ASP A 343 -8.55 -5.35 -19.51
C ASP A 343 -7.36 -5.45 -18.56
N ARG A 344 -7.40 -4.60 -17.55
CA ARG A 344 -6.54 -4.62 -16.37
C ARG A 344 -7.43 -4.72 -15.14
N ILE A 345 -7.57 -5.94 -14.63
CA ILE A 345 -8.60 -6.29 -13.66
C ILE A 345 -7.99 -6.41 -12.27
N GLY A 346 -8.40 -5.54 -11.36
CA GLY A 346 -8.11 -5.66 -9.93
C GLY A 346 -9.17 -6.51 -9.24
N ILE A 347 -8.77 -7.54 -8.50
CA ILE A 347 -9.67 -8.40 -7.73
C ILE A 347 -9.55 -8.01 -6.25
N ILE A 348 -10.66 -7.57 -5.67
CA ILE A 348 -10.73 -7.14 -4.29
C ILE A 348 -11.80 -7.89 -3.49
N GLY A 349 -11.65 -7.96 -2.18
CA GLY A 349 -12.61 -8.60 -1.27
C GLY A 349 -11.98 -9.02 0.03
N LYS A 350 -12.81 -9.33 1.01
CA LYS A 350 -12.35 -9.74 2.35
C LYS A 350 -11.44 -10.95 2.31
N ASN A 351 -10.62 -11.10 3.34
CA ASN A 351 -9.79 -12.29 3.50
C ASN A 351 -10.66 -13.55 3.58
N GLY A 352 -10.27 -14.58 2.81
CA GLY A 352 -11.04 -15.81 2.68
C GLY A 352 -12.33 -15.68 1.84
N ALA A 353 -12.52 -14.62 1.06
CA ALA A 353 -13.67 -14.47 0.17
C ALA A 353 -13.63 -15.42 -1.04
N GLY A 354 -12.47 -15.99 -1.38
CA GLY A 354 -12.30 -16.88 -2.52
C GLY A 354 -11.46 -16.32 -3.66
N LYS A 355 -10.70 -15.24 -3.42
CA LYS A 355 -9.84 -14.59 -4.44
C LYS A 355 -8.84 -15.58 -5.05
N THR A 356 -7.97 -16.17 -4.22
CA THR A 356 -7.00 -17.19 -4.64
C THR A 356 -7.68 -18.46 -5.21
N THR A 357 -8.90 -18.80 -4.74
CA THR A 357 -9.68 -19.91 -5.29
C THR A 357 -10.06 -19.64 -6.74
N LEU A 358 -10.51 -18.44 -7.07
CA LEU A 358 -10.80 -18.05 -8.47
C LEU A 358 -9.54 -18.15 -9.33
N LEU A 359 -8.39 -17.64 -8.87
CA LEU A 359 -7.14 -17.75 -9.60
C LEU A 359 -6.73 -19.22 -9.81
N ASN A 360 -6.84 -20.07 -8.78
CA ASN A 360 -6.52 -21.50 -8.89
C ASN A 360 -7.43 -22.24 -9.87
N ILE A 361 -8.70 -21.86 -9.98
CA ILE A 361 -9.59 -22.41 -11.01
C ILE A 361 -9.10 -21.99 -12.39
N LEU A 362 -8.84 -20.70 -12.61
CA LEU A 362 -8.36 -20.18 -13.91
C LEU A 362 -7.01 -20.78 -14.33
N LEU A 363 -6.17 -21.13 -13.36
CA LEU A 363 -4.88 -21.80 -13.60
C LEU A 363 -5.03 -23.32 -13.82
N GLY A 364 -6.24 -23.86 -13.73
CA GLY A 364 -6.48 -25.31 -13.86
C GLY A 364 -5.99 -26.14 -12.68
N LYS A 365 -5.60 -25.51 -11.56
CA LYS A 365 -5.18 -26.20 -10.32
C LYS A 365 -6.35 -26.72 -9.51
N LEU A 366 -7.55 -26.17 -9.74
CA LEU A 366 -8.79 -26.54 -9.05
C LEU A 366 -9.94 -26.61 -10.05
N GLU A 367 -10.72 -27.68 -10.01
CA GLU A 367 -11.90 -27.82 -10.88
C GLU A 367 -13.11 -27.05 -10.29
N PRO A 368 -13.88 -26.34 -11.13
CA PRO A 368 -15.14 -25.74 -10.72
C PRO A 368 -16.20 -26.81 -10.47
N GLU A 369 -17.20 -26.51 -9.64
CA GLU A 369 -18.36 -27.39 -9.43
C GLU A 369 -19.38 -27.27 -10.56
N GLN A 370 -19.56 -26.05 -11.08
CA GLN A 370 -20.43 -25.75 -12.20
C GLN A 370 -19.81 -24.69 -13.07
N GLY A 371 -20.22 -24.67 -14.35
CA GLY A 371 -19.71 -23.70 -15.31
C GLY A 371 -18.43 -24.20 -15.99
N LYS A 372 -17.89 -23.35 -16.85
CA LYS A 372 -16.66 -23.59 -17.61
C LYS A 372 -15.90 -22.29 -17.84
N PHE A 373 -14.61 -22.42 -18.09
CA PHE A 373 -13.78 -21.31 -18.57
C PHE A 373 -12.89 -21.82 -19.71
N GLU A 374 -12.51 -20.92 -20.59
CA GLU A 374 -11.68 -21.27 -21.74
C GLU A 374 -10.76 -20.12 -22.11
N PHE A 375 -9.46 -20.38 -22.16
CA PHE A 375 -8.46 -19.46 -22.70
C PHE A 375 -8.36 -19.56 -24.22
N GLY A 376 -8.07 -18.46 -24.89
CA GLY A 376 -7.76 -18.47 -26.32
C GLY A 376 -6.43 -19.17 -26.58
N GLU A 377 -6.31 -19.85 -27.73
CA GLU A 377 -5.10 -20.62 -28.13
C GLU A 377 -3.80 -19.81 -28.15
N THR A 378 -3.89 -18.49 -28.32
CA THR A 378 -2.73 -17.60 -28.38
C THR A 378 -2.31 -17.07 -27.02
N ILE A 379 -3.05 -17.42 -25.94
CA ILE A 379 -2.79 -16.89 -24.61
C ILE A 379 -1.72 -17.73 -23.92
N LYS A 380 -0.66 -17.04 -23.46
CA LYS A 380 0.35 -17.57 -22.55
C LYS A 380 0.19 -16.87 -21.20
N VAL A 381 -0.24 -17.62 -20.20
CA VAL A 381 -0.44 -17.12 -18.83
C VAL A 381 0.90 -17.12 -18.10
N GLY A 382 1.25 -15.98 -17.51
CA GLY A 382 2.31 -15.87 -16.51
C GLY A 382 1.67 -15.70 -15.13
N TYR A 383 2.00 -16.57 -14.19
CA TYR A 383 1.44 -16.53 -12.84
C TYR A 383 2.51 -16.23 -11.80
N PHE A 384 2.27 -15.17 -11.04
CA PHE A 384 3.07 -14.83 -9.88
C PHE A 384 2.30 -15.21 -8.61
N SER A 385 2.75 -16.30 -7.97
CA SER A 385 2.09 -16.90 -6.81
C SER A 385 2.46 -16.18 -5.50
N GLN A 386 1.69 -16.40 -4.46
CA GLN A 386 2.00 -15.92 -3.12
C GLN A 386 3.20 -16.67 -2.49
N ASP A 387 3.45 -17.91 -2.85
CA ASP A 387 4.51 -18.75 -2.30
C ASP A 387 5.75 -18.79 -3.20
N CYS A 388 6.95 -18.83 -2.59
CA CYS A 388 8.24 -18.96 -3.27
C CYS A 388 8.72 -20.43 -3.38
N SER A 389 7.80 -21.39 -3.52
CA SER A 389 8.09 -22.83 -3.46
C SER A 389 8.93 -23.38 -4.63
N GLU A 390 9.10 -22.62 -5.71
CA GLU A 390 9.80 -23.06 -6.94
C GLU A 390 11.30 -22.74 -6.95
N LEU A 391 11.82 -22.07 -5.91
CA LEU A 391 13.22 -21.66 -5.86
C LEU A 391 14.12 -22.79 -5.33
N ASN A 392 15.15 -23.13 -6.10
CA ASN A 392 16.21 -24.02 -5.67
C ASN A 392 17.37 -23.20 -5.11
N ASP A 393 17.63 -23.29 -3.83
CA ASP A 393 18.64 -22.50 -3.11
C ASP A 393 20.07 -22.67 -3.65
N SER A 394 20.35 -23.78 -4.35
CA SER A 394 21.68 -24.05 -4.94
C SER A 394 21.98 -23.29 -6.22
N ASP A 395 20.95 -22.82 -6.93
CA ASP A 395 21.10 -22.21 -8.24
C ASP A 395 21.59 -20.76 -8.16
N ARG A 396 22.15 -20.26 -9.26
CA ARG A 396 22.51 -18.84 -9.36
C ARG A 396 21.31 -18.02 -9.78
N VAL A 397 21.26 -16.79 -9.31
CA VAL A 397 20.19 -15.82 -9.65
C VAL A 397 19.98 -15.71 -11.16
N ILE A 398 21.07 -15.48 -11.93
CA ILE A 398 20.98 -15.30 -13.38
C ILE A 398 20.52 -16.56 -14.12
N ASP A 399 20.94 -17.74 -13.66
CA ASP A 399 20.60 -19.01 -14.28
C ASP A 399 19.11 -19.30 -14.11
N PHE A 400 18.55 -19.06 -12.93
CA PHE A 400 17.13 -19.19 -12.64
C PHE A 400 16.26 -18.24 -13.51
N VAL A 401 16.71 -17.00 -13.74
CA VAL A 401 15.99 -16.06 -14.62
C VAL A 401 16.04 -16.52 -16.08
N ARG A 402 17.19 -17.05 -16.54
CA ARG A 402 17.36 -17.58 -17.89
C ARG A 402 16.51 -18.81 -18.21
N GLU A 403 16.14 -19.59 -17.20
CA GLU A 403 15.18 -20.69 -17.41
C GLU A 403 13.82 -20.20 -17.95
N GLY A 404 13.39 -18.97 -17.62
CA GLY A 404 12.20 -18.34 -18.19
C GLY A 404 12.38 -17.92 -19.66
N GLY A 405 13.61 -17.58 -20.06
CA GLY A 405 13.97 -17.14 -21.40
C GLY A 405 15.31 -16.43 -21.44
N GLU A 406 15.95 -16.37 -22.60
CA GLU A 406 17.23 -15.66 -22.77
C GLU A 406 17.04 -14.17 -23.01
N TYR A 407 15.95 -13.77 -23.66
CA TYR A 407 15.64 -12.38 -24.00
C TYR A 407 14.13 -12.12 -24.14
N ILE A 408 13.75 -10.89 -23.91
CA ILE A 408 12.39 -10.36 -24.13
C ILE A 408 12.45 -9.39 -25.33
N PRO A 409 11.62 -9.54 -26.37
CA PRO A 409 11.57 -8.60 -27.48
C PRO A 409 10.93 -7.27 -27.05
N THR A 410 11.48 -6.13 -27.52
CA THR A 410 10.91 -4.79 -27.32
C THR A 410 10.29 -4.25 -28.60
N PHE A 411 9.43 -3.23 -28.49
CA PHE A 411 8.74 -2.60 -29.63
C PHE A 411 9.70 -2.03 -30.67
N ASP A 412 10.86 -1.53 -30.22
CA ASP A 412 11.88 -0.91 -31.08
C ASP A 412 12.74 -1.95 -31.82
N GLY A 413 12.39 -3.23 -31.77
CA GLY A 413 13.18 -4.31 -32.38
C GLY A 413 14.43 -4.69 -31.57
N ASN A 414 14.65 -4.08 -30.42
CA ASN A 414 15.71 -4.44 -29.49
C ASN A 414 15.28 -5.65 -28.63
N THR A 415 16.22 -6.18 -27.86
CA THR A 415 15.95 -7.28 -26.92
C THR A 415 16.46 -6.91 -25.53
N ILE A 416 15.67 -7.21 -24.51
CA ILE A 416 16.10 -7.12 -23.11
C ILE A 416 16.63 -8.49 -22.70
N THR A 417 17.91 -8.55 -22.33
CA THR A 417 18.52 -9.78 -21.83
C THR A 417 18.16 -10.05 -20.38
N ALA A 418 18.30 -11.30 -19.93
CA ALA A 418 18.11 -11.66 -18.54
C ALA A 418 18.97 -10.80 -17.57
N SER A 419 20.23 -10.50 -17.95
CA SER A 419 21.10 -9.64 -17.15
C SER A 419 20.59 -8.21 -17.04
N THR A 420 20.14 -7.62 -18.17
CA THR A 420 19.57 -6.27 -18.18
C THR A 420 18.31 -6.21 -17.31
N LEU A 421 17.43 -7.22 -17.42
CA LEU A 421 16.22 -7.29 -16.59
C LEU A 421 16.56 -7.42 -15.09
N CYS A 422 17.56 -8.24 -14.74
CA CYS A 422 18.08 -8.34 -13.38
C CYS A 422 18.57 -6.97 -12.85
N GLU A 423 19.35 -6.23 -13.65
CA GLU A 423 19.84 -4.91 -13.26
C GLU A 423 18.71 -3.89 -13.05
N MET A 424 17.66 -3.95 -13.87
CA MET A 424 16.48 -3.10 -13.74
C MET A 424 15.74 -3.35 -12.40
N PHE A 425 15.67 -4.62 -12.01
CA PHE A 425 15.06 -5.03 -10.74
C PHE A 425 16.08 -5.09 -9.60
N LEU A 426 17.12 -4.26 -9.63
CA LEU A 426 18.09 -4.04 -8.54
C LEU A 426 18.97 -5.25 -8.19
N PHE A 427 19.17 -6.19 -9.10
CA PHE A 427 20.19 -7.22 -8.98
C PHE A 427 21.45 -6.76 -9.70
N ASP A 428 22.45 -6.30 -8.97
CA ASP A 428 23.74 -5.91 -9.53
C ASP A 428 24.52 -7.12 -10.07
N GLY A 429 25.61 -6.86 -10.80
CA GLY A 429 26.40 -7.92 -11.41
C GLY A 429 26.94 -8.94 -10.42
N THR A 430 27.23 -8.55 -9.18
CA THR A 430 27.71 -9.46 -8.14
C THR A 430 26.60 -10.34 -7.59
N MET A 431 25.42 -9.77 -7.40
CA MET A 431 24.23 -10.50 -6.96
C MET A 431 23.73 -11.49 -8.03
N GLN A 432 23.80 -11.15 -9.33
CA GLN A 432 23.38 -12.02 -10.42
C GLN A 432 24.10 -13.37 -10.42
N TYR A 433 25.37 -13.40 -10.03
CA TYR A 433 26.18 -14.63 -9.97
C TYR A 433 26.21 -15.27 -8.58
N SER A 434 25.53 -14.68 -7.59
CA SER A 434 25.40 -15.28 -6.26
C SER A 434 24.38 -16.43 -6.27
N LYS A 435 24.47 -17.31 -5.25
CA LYS A 435 23.48 -18.36 -5.03
C LYS A 435 22.21 -17.80 -4.39
N ILE A 436 21.07 -18.39 -4.74
CA ILE A 436 19.73 -18.00 -4.25
C ILE A 436 19.63 -18.15 -2.73
N GLU A 437 20.35 -19.08 -2.10
CA GLU A 437 20.40 -19.25 -0.64
C GLU A 437 20.82 -17.98 0.13
N LYS A 438 21.61 -17.10 -0.51
CA LYS A 438 22.11 -15.85 0.10
C LYS A 438 21.14 -14.69 0.02
N LEU A 439 20.05 -14.85 -0.72
CA LEU A 439 19.06 -13.80 -0.91
C LEU A 439 18.11 -13.73 0.29
N SER A 440 17.74 -12.50 0.65
CA SER A 440 16.62 -12.23 1.57
C SER A 440 15.28 -12.67 0.98
N GLY A 441 14.23 -12.82 1.82
CA GLY A 441 12.89 -13.19 1.37
C GLY A 441 12.34 -12.25 0.29
N GLY A 442 12.48 -10.94 0.45
CA GLY A 442 12.04 -9.96 -0.55
C GLY A 442 12.85 -10.03 -1.86
N GLU A 443 14.15 -10.33 -1.80
CA GLU A 443 14.98 -10.56 -3.00
C GLU A 443 14.57 -11.85 -3.72
N LYS A 444 14.27 -12.92 -2.99
CA LYS A 444 13.73 -14.17 -3.57
C LYS A 444 12.39 -13.93 -4.27
N ARG A 445 11.54 -13.11 -3.67
CA ARG A 445 10.26 -12.73 -4.24
C ARG A 445 10.43 -11.95 -5.55
N ARG A 446 11.32 -10.99 -5.56
CA ARG A 446 11.70 -10.20 -6.73
C ARG A 446 12.29 -11.06 -7.85
N LEU A 447 13.12 -12.05 -7.48
CA LEU A 447 13.69 -13.02 -8.43
C LEU A 447 12.61 -13.87 -9.11
N GLN A 448 11.61 -14.34 -8.38
CA GLN A 448 10.49 -15.08 -8.92
C GLN A 448 9.68 -14.25 -9.92
N LEU A 449 9.45 -12.97 -9.60
CA LEU A 449 8.81 -12.03 -10.52
C LEU A 449 9.58 -11.91 -11.84
N LEU A 450 10.91 -11.76 -11.78
CA LEU A 450 11.77 -11.69 -12.97
C LEU A 450 11.62 -12.90 -13.87
N ARG A 451 11.58 -14.10 -13.31
CA ARG A 451 11.39 -15.33 -14.08
C ARG A 451 10.07 -15.33 -14.84
N VAL A 452 8.97 -14.96 -14.14
CA VAL A 452 7.63 -14.88 -14.77
C VAL A 452 7.65 -13.88 -15.94
N LEU A 453 8.28 -12.72 -15.78
CA LEU A 453 8.36 -11.71 -16.83
C LEU A 453 9.24 -12.19 -18.01
N MET A 454 10.33 -12.92 -17.75
CA MET A 454 11.21 -13.47 -18.80
C MET A 454 10.48 -14.49 -19.71
N GLU A 455 9.47 -15.18 -19.22
CA GLU A 455 8.66 -16.08 -20.03
C GLU A 455 7.87 -15.39 -21.13
N SER A 456 7.86 -14.07 -21.16
CA SER A 456 7.12 -13.24 -22.12
C SER A 456 5.63 -13.62 -22.22
N PRO A 457 4.89 -13.63 -21.11
CA PRO A 457 3.46 -13.90 -21.12
C PRO A 457 2.72 -12.76 -21.82
N ASN A 458 1.48 -13.02 -22.29
CA ASN A 458 0.55 -11.98 -22.76
C ASN A 458 -0.71 -11.89 -21.89
N PHE A 459 -0.79 -12.70 -20.85
CA PHE A 459 -1.78 -12.63 -19.78
C PHE A 459 -1.06 -12.83 -18.44
N LEU A 460 -0.98 -11.78 -17.63
CA LEU A 460 -0.34 -11.81 -16.31
C LEU A 460 -1.39 -11.97 -15.21
N ILE A 461 -1.16 -12.90 -14.32
CA ILE A 461 -1.95 -13.11 -13.11
C ILE A 461 -1.04 -12.91 -11.90
N PHE A 462 -1.40 -11.97 -11.05
CA PHE A 462 -0.69 -11.67 -9.80
C PHE A 462 -1.56 -12.00 -8.59
N ASP A 463 -1.03 -12.78 -7.65
CA ASP A 463 -1.67 -13.05 -6.35
C ASP A 463 -0.88 -12.35 -5.25
N GLU A 464 -1.39 -11.21 -4.78
CA GLU A 464 -0.79 -10.32 -3.76
C GLU A 464 0.68 -9.95 -4.08
N PRO A 465 0.97 -9.34 -5.25
CA PRO A 465 2.34 -9.01 -5.65
C PRO A 465 2.98 -7.96 -4.75
N THR A 466 2.17 -7.16 -4.07
CA THR A 466 2.62 -6.04 -3.23
C THR A 466 3.13 -6.50 -1.87
N ASN A 467 2.78 -7.72 -1.43
CA ASN A 467 3.32 -8.29 -0.21
C ASN A 467 4.80 -8.62 -0.40
N ASP A 468 5.63 -8.24 0.58
CA ASP A 468 7.07 -8.51 0.64
C ASP A 468 7.94 -7.81 -0.43
N LEU A 469 7.36 -7.02 -1.34
CA LEU A 469 8.11 -6.16 -2.26
C LEU A 469 8.28 -4.76 -1.65
N ASP A 470 9.48 -4.20 -1.76
CA ASP A 470 9.72 -2.81 -1.35
C ASP A 470 9.15 -1.79 -2.35
N ILE A 471 8.97 -0.55 -1.86
CA ILE A 471 8.36 0.53 -2.64
C ILE A 471 9.12 0.81 -3.95
N GLU A 472 10.46 0.65 -3.97
CA GLU A 472 11.25 0.86 -5.19
C GLU A 472 11.00 -0.26 -6.20
N THR A 473 10.96 -1.51 -5.76
CA THR A 473 10.60 -2.64 -6.62
C THR A 473 9.17 -2.54 -7.15
N LEU A 474 8.22 -2.10 -6.30
CA LEU A 474 6.84 -1.85 -6.72
C LEU A 474 6.77 -0.78 -7.80
N LYS A 475 7.53 0.31 -7.66
CA LYS A 475 7.62 1.35 -8.70
C LYS A 475 8.13 0.79 -10.03
N ILE A 476 9.19 -0.03 -10.00
CA ILE A 476 9.72 -0.68 -11.21
C ILE A 476 8.68 -1.60 -11.86
N LEU A 477 7.94 -2.37 -11.05
CA LEU A 477 6.86 -3.23 -11.54
C LEU A 477 5.72 -2.41 -12.16
N GLU A 478 5.33 -1.32 -11.53
CA GLU A 478 4.31 -0.40 -12.03
C GLU A 478 4.73 0.22 -13.37
N ASP A 479 5.95 0.75 -13.46
CA ASP A 479 6.51 1.32 -14.68
C ASP A 479 6.61 0.27 -15.82
N PHE A 480 6.92 -0.99 -15.48
CA PHE A 480 6.87 -2.10 -16.43
C PHE A 480 5.42 -2.37 -16.90
N LEU A 481 4.46 -2.44 -15.96
CA LEU A 481 3.06 -2.72 -16.28
C LEU A 481 2.39 -1.58 -17.05
N ASP A 482 2.77 -0.32 -16.84
CA ASP A 482 2.27 0.81 -17.62
C ASP A 482 2.55 0.63 -19.11
N ASN A 483 3.73 0.13 -19.46
CA ASN A 483 4.17 -0.13 -20.82
C ASN A 483 3.82 -1.55 -21.34
N TYR A 484 3.17 -2.38 -20.51
CA TYR A 484 2.81 -3.74 -20.86
C TYR A 484 1.52 -3.78 -21.69
N SER A 485 1.59 -4.31 -22.90
CA SER A 485 0.45 -4.37 -23.85
C SER A 485 -0.46 -5.59 -23.66
N GLY A 486 -0.18 -6.45 -22.70
CA GLY A 486 -0.98 -7.65 -22.38
C GLY A 486 -2.09 -7.37 -21.37
N ILE A 487 -2.83 -8.44 -21.05
CA ILE A 487 -3.88 -8.42 -20.04
C ILE A 487 -3.24 -8.61 -18.66
N VAL A 488 -3.75 -7.88 -17.68
CA VAL A 488 -3.32 -7.98 -16.29
C VAL A 488 -4.53 -8.31 -15.41
N MET A 489 -4.40 -9.35 -14.59
CA MET A 489 -5.35 -9.69 -13.54
C MET A 489 -4.59 -9.75 -12.22
N VAL A 490 -4.97 -8.93 -11.26
CA VAL A 490 -4.24 -8.80 -10.00
C VAL A 490 -5.16 -8.88 -8.79
N VAL A 491 -4.82 -9.73 -7.84
CA VAL A 491 -5.36 -9.70 -6.49
C VAL A 491 -4.41 -8.84 -5.65
N SER A 492 -4.89 -7.74 -5.11
CA SER A 492 -4.09 -6.91 -4.21
C SER A 492 -4.97 -6.15 -3.23
N HIS A 493 -4.38 -5.82 -2.08
CA HIS A 493 -4.93 -4.90 -1.09
C HIS A 493 -4.27 -3.51 -1.16
N ASP A 494 -3.23 -3.35 -1.97
CA ASP A 494 -2.57 -2.07 -2.22
C ASP A 494 -3.44 -1.19 -3.13
N ARG A 495 -4.05 -0.18 -2.54
CA ARG A 495 -4.96 0.76 -3.21
C ARG A 495 -4.23 1.57 -4.29
N TYR A 496 -3.00 1.99 -4.02
CA TYR A 496 -2.19 2.78 -4.95
C TYR A 496 -1.85 1.98 -6.21
N PHE A 497 -1.45 0.72 -6.02
CA PHE A 497 -1.17 -0.19 -7.13
C PHE A 497 -2.41 -0.44 -7.99
N LEU A 498 -3.57 -0.68 -7.35
CA LEU A 498 -4.83 -0.88 -8.06
C LEU A 498 -5.29 0.38 -8.81
N ASP A 499 -5.13 1.58 -8.21
CA ASP A 499 -5.46 2.85 -8.85
C ASP A 499 -4.64 3.12 -10.11
N ARG A 500 -3.34 2.81 -10.05
CA ARG A 500 -2.43 3.05 -11.17
C ARG A 500 -2.60 2.05 -12.30
N ILE A 501 -2.74 0.77 -11.98
CA ILE A 501 -2.65 -0.30 -12.98
C ILE A 501 -4.01 -0.73 -13.52
N CYS A 502 -5.08 -0.73 -12.70
CA CYS A 502 -6.34 -1.33 -13.05
C CYS A 502 -7.31 -0.34 -13.71
N ASN A 503 -8.04 -0.80 -14.73
CA ASN A 503 -9.15 -0.07 -15.35
C ASN A 503 -10.52 -0.72 -15.07
N LYS A 504 -10.53 -1.85 -14.37
CA LYS A 504 -11.73 -2.53 -13.87
C LYS A 504 -11.46 -3.17 -12.52
N ILE A 505 -12.45 -3.14 -11.65
CA ILE A 505 -12.39 -3.76 -10.33
C ILE A 505 -13.45 -4.86 -10.24
N LEU A 506 -13.00 -6.09 -9.94
CA LEU A 506 -13.83 -7.23 -9.63
C LEU A 506 -13.95 -7.37 -8.11
N SER A 507 -15.08 -6.96 -7.57
CA SER A 507 -15.35 -6.99 -6.12
C SER A 507 -16.11 -8.24 -5.72
N TYR A 508 -15.60 -8.93 -4.69
CA TYR A 508 -16.31 -9.99 -4.00
C TYR A 508 -17.35 -9.40 -3.05
N GLU A 509 -18.62 -9.67 -3.33
CA GLU A 509 -19.73 -9.33 -2.46
C GLU A 509 -20.13 -10.53 -1.56
N ASN A 510 -21.10 -10.30 -0.67
CA ASN A 510 -21.60 -11.36 0.20
C ASN A 510 -22.16 -12.54 -0.59
N ASN A 511 -22.02 -13.76 -0.05
CA ASN A 511 -22.52 -15.03 -0.63
C ASN A 511 -21.89 -15.40 -1.97
N GLY A 512 -20.63 -15.08 -2.21
CA GLY A 512 -19.89 -15.50 -3.40
C GLY A 512 -20.29 -14.81 -4.70
N LYS A 513 -21.04 -13.72 -4.63
CA LYS A 513 -21.36 -12.89 -5.81
C LYS A 513 -20.17 -12.03 -6.17
N LEU A 514 -19.83 -12.01 -7.45
CA LEU A 514 -18.79 -11.18 -8.01
C LEU A 514 -19.43 -10.08 -8.85
N LYS A 515 -19.00 -8.83 -8.62
CA LYS A 515 -19.47 -7.67 -9.34
C LYS A 515 -18.30 -6.91 -9.95
N ILE A 516 -18.48 -6.48 -11.20
CA ILE A 516 -17.46 -5.73 -11.93
C ILE A 516 -17.86 -4.25 -11.90
N TYR A 517 -16.88 -3.44 -11.56
CA TYR A 517 -16.95 -1.98 -11.60
C TYR A 517 -15.98 -1.48 -12.66
N HIS A 518 -16.39 -0.48 -13.43
CA HIS A 518 -15.54 0.17 -14.42
C HIS A 518 -14.81 1.35 -13.79
N GLY A 519 -13.55 1.49 -14.12
CA GLY A 519 -12.66 2.48 -13.55
C GLY A 519 -11.62 1.87 -12.61
N ASN A 520 -10.83 2.72 -11.97
CA ASN A 520 -9.81 2.34 -11.01
C ASN A 520 -10.38 2.10 -9.59
N TYR A 521 -9.51 1.95 -8.60
CA TYR A 521 -9.95 1.70 -7.23
C TYR A 521 -10.69 2.89 -6.61
N SER A 522 -10.27 4.11 -6.90
CA SER A 522 -10.93 5.35 -6.44
C SER A 522 -12.34 5.48 -7.04
N ASP A 523 -12.50 5.20 -8.31
CA ASP A 523 -13.81 5.16 -8.97
C ASP A 523 -14.74 4.11 -8.37
N TYR A 524 -14.18 2.92 -8.03
CA TYR A 524 -14.92 1.87 -7.35
C TYR A 524 -15.46 2.34 -5.98
N LEU A 525 -14.64 3.04 -5.19
CA LEU A 525 -15.07 3.55 -3.87
C LEU A 525 -16.26 4.50 -4.03
N ILE A 526 -16.18 5.45 -4.96
CA ILE A 526 -17.26 6.39 -5.25
C ILE A 526 -18.56 5.66 -5.65
N GLN A 527 -18.46 4.69 -6.57
CA GLN A 527 -19.61 3.91 -7.02
C GLN A 527 -20.22 3.09 -5.87
N LYS A 528 -19.41 2.50 -5.02
CA LYS A 528 -19.85 1.73 -3.84
C LYS A 528 -20.55 2.60 -2.81
N ASP A 529 -20.06 3.80 -2.56
CA ASP A 529 -20.68 4.76 -1.64
C ASP A 529 -22.05 5.22 -2.14
N ILE A 530 -22.18 5.49 -3.42
CA ILE A 530 -23.47 5.83 -4.06
C ILE A 530 -24.46 4.65 -3.91
N GLU A 531 -24.01 3.41 -4.14
CA GLU A 531 -24.86 2.22 -3.97
C GLU A 531 -25.29 2.02 -2.51
N ASN A 532 -24.39 2.25 -1.55
CA ASN A 532 -24.71 2.13 -0.13
C ASN A 532 -25.72 3.20 0.32
N GLN A 533 -25.56 4.44 -0.13
CA GLN A 533 -26.53 5.52 0.14
C GLN A 533 -27.90 5.20 -0.44
N ASN A 534 -27.96 4.67 -1.67
CA ASN A 534 -29.21 4.25 -2.28
C ASN A 534 -29.89 3.10 -1.51
N LYS A 535 -29.10 2.13 -1.02
CA LYS A 535 -29.62 1.02 -0.17
C LYS A 535 -30.12 1.49 1.19
N CYS A 536 -29.48 2.49 1.82
CA CYS A 536 -29.97 3.10 3.06
C CYS A 536 -31.27 3.85 2.83
N ASN A 537 -31.36 4.65 1.78
CA ASN A 537 -32.58 5.36 1.41
C ASN A 537 -33.76 4.42 1.08
N GLU A 538 -33.48 3.24 0.51
CA GLU A 538 -34.51 2.21 0.27
C GLU A 538 -34.96 1.51 1.55
N LYS A 539 -34.07 1.31 2.55
CA LYS A 539 -34.42 0.75 3.85
C LYS A 539 -35.23 1.72 4.69
N ASP A 540 -34.81 2.97 4.78
CA ASP A 540 -35.55 4.02 5.49
C ASP A 540 -36.94 4.25 4.90
N ASN A 541 -37.10 4.11 3.58
CA ASN A 541 -38.40 4.12 2.93
C ASN A 541 -39.23 2.86 3.25
N LYS A 542 -38.62 1.68 3.45
CA LYS A 542 -39.34 0.45 3.81
C LYS A 542 -39.73 0.43 5.29
N ASP A 543 -38.89 0.91 6.18
CA ASP A 543 -39.20 1.00 7.62
C ASP A 543 -40.26 2.10 7.91
N ASN A 544 -40.20 3.23 7.19
CA ASN A 544 -41.26 4.24 7.20
C ASN A 544 -42.58 3.77 6.59
N ILE A 545 -42.56 2.78 5.69
CA ILE A 545 -43.79 2.18 5.13
C ILE A 545 -44.41 1.21 6.15
N ASN A 546 -43.61 0.48 6.92
CA ASN A 546 -44.12 -0.47 7.94
C ASN A 546 -44.70 0.21 9.21
N GLU A 547 -44.22 1.38 9.59
CA GLU A 547 -44.82 2.18 10.69
C GLU A 547 -46.07 2.95 10.23
N LYS A 548 -46.23 3.28 8.94
CA LYS A 548 -47.40 4.01 8.40
C LYS A 548 -48.59 3.14 8.00
N ILE A 549 -48.46 1.81 7.97
CA ILE A 549 -49.59 0.90 7.63
C ILE A 549 -50.65 0.84 8.76
N LYS A 550 -50.48 1.52 9.89
CA LYS A 550 -51.51 1.56 10.96
C LYS A 550 -52.41 2.80 10.97
N LYS A 551 -52.19 3.79 10.15
CA LYS A 551 -53.17 4.90 9.95
C LYS A 551 -52.94 5.60 8.60
N GLU A 552 -54.04 5.68 7.84
CA GLU A 552 -54.36 6.53 6.68
C GLU A 552 -54.26 5.93 5.25
N LYS A 553 -55.36 6.18 4.56
CA LYS A 553 -55.66 5.81 3.18
C LYS A 553 -54.66 6.45 2.14
N PRO A 554 -54.46 5.84 0.98
CA PRO A 554 -53.41 6.23 0.07
C PRO A 554 -53.72 7.55 -0.67
N LYS A 555 -52.86 8.54 -0.51
CA LYS A 555 -52.69 9.63 -1.48
C LYS A 555 -51.48 9.35 -2.35
N SER A 556 -51.76 9.17 -3.65
CA SER A 556 -50.79 9.05 -4.72
C SER A 556 -49.91 10.32 -4.79
N LEU A 557 -48.57 10.14 -4.71
CA LEU A 557 -47.63 11.20 -5.04
C LEU A 557 -46.50 10.61 -5.90
N ASN A 558 -46.83 10.37 -7.18
CA ASN A 558 -45.84 10.41 -8.24
C ASN A 558 -45.47 11.87 -8.46
N LYS A 559 -44.34 12.32 -7.88
CA LYS A 559 -43.78 13.62 -8.24
C LYS A 559 -43.22 13.52 -9.66
N VAL A 560 -43.92 14.08 -10.60
CA VAL A 560 -43.45 14.28 -11.97
C VAL A 560 -42.18 15.14 -11.93
N PRO A 561 -41.04 14.69 -12.51
CA PRO A 561 -39.86 15.53 -12.58
C PRO A 561 -40.23 16.81 -13.36
N LYS A 562 -40.03 17.97 -12.71
CA LYS A 562 -40.27 19.30 -13.31
C LYS A 562 -39.22 20.25 -12.79
N PHE A 563 -38.73 21.11 -13.67
CA PHE A 563 -37.92 22.25 -13.25
C PHE A 563 -38.69 23.13 -12.25
N SER A 564 -38.02 23.57 -11.20
CA SER A 564 -38.48 24.73 -10.45
C SER A 564 -38.33 26.00 -11.29
N PHE A 565 -39.04 27.05 -10.95
CA PHE A 565 -38.97 28.32 -11.72
C PHE A 565 -37.56 28.92 -11.72
N LYS A 566 -36.80 28.72 -10.64
CA LYS A 566 -35.36 29.11 -10.53
C LYS A 566 -34.50 28.29 -11.48
N GLU A 567 -34.66 26.96 -11.45
CA GLU A 567 -33.87 26.05 -12.30
C GLU A 567 -34.14 26.23 -13.79
N GLN A 568 -35.38 26.57 -14.16
CA GLN A 568 -35.74 26.85 -15.56
C GLN A 568 -35.10 28.15 -16.09
N LYS A 569 -34.94 29.16 -15.23
CA LYS A 569 -34.21 30.37 -15.56
C LYS A 569 -32.72 30.13 -15.64
N GLU A 570 -32.18 29.42 -14.66
CA GLU A 570 -30.77 29.05 -14.56
C GLU A 570 -30.32 28.17 -15.74
N PHE A 571 -31.13 27.21 -16.16
CA PHE A 571 -30.90 26.38 -17.34
C PHE A 571 -30.76 27.16 -18.65
N LYS A 572 -31.38 28.29 -18.75
CA LYS A 572 -31.28 29.17 -19.95
C LYS A 572 -30.07 30.10 -19.94
N GLU A 573 -29.57 30.42 -18.74
CA GLU A 573 -28.52 31.43 -18.54
C GLU A 573 -27.15 30.80 -18.26
N ILE A 574 -27.10 29.50 -17.91
CA ILE A 574 -25.86 28.85 -17.41
C ILE A 574 -24.77 28.75 -18.47
N ASP A 575 -25.16 28.50 -19.72
CA ASP A 575 -24.22 28.40 -20.85
C ASP A 575 -23.54 29.74 -21.13
N ASP A 576 -24.32 30.84 -21.05
CA ASP A 576 -23.81 32.20 -21.23
C ASP A 576 -22.90 32.63 -20.07
N ILE A 577 -23.19 32.17 -18.84
CA ILE A 577 -22.38 32.44 -17.66
C ILE A 577 -21.01 31.71 -17.77
N ILE A 578 -21.03 30.45 -18.17
CA ILE A 578 -19.83 29.65 -18.39
C ILE A 578 -18.94 30.28 -19.44
N LEU A 579 -19.52 30.63 -20.60
CA LEU A 579 -18.79 31.28 -21.70
C LEU A 579 -18.14 32.61 -21.26
N ASN A 580 -18.84 33.39 -20.44
CA ASN A 580 -18.31 34.64 -19.91
C ASN A 580 -17.12 34.40 -18.92
N LEU A 581 -17.17 33.34 -18.11
CA LEU A 581 -16.10 32.99 -17.21
C LEU A 581 -14.87 32.46 -17.96
N GLU A 582 -15.07 31.63 -18.99
CA GLU A 582 -14.01 31.17 -19.89
C GLU A 582 -13.28 32.32 -20.59
N ASN A 583 -14.04 33.27 -21.13
CA ASN A 583 -13.47 34.47 -21.75
C ASN A 583 -12.66 35.34 -20.77
N LYS A 584 -13.07 35.39 -19.50
CA LYS A 584 -12.29 36.09 -18.45
C LYS A 584 -11.01 35.35 -18.12
N LEU A 585 -11.06 34.03 -17.99
CA LEU A 585 -9.87 33.20 -17.76
C LEU A 585 -8.86 33.34 -18.90
N GLU A 586 -9.32 33.34 -20.16
CA GLU A 586 -8.43 33.53 -21.29
C GLU A 586 -7.77 34.94 -21.30
N LYS A 587 -8.46 35.97 -20.83
CA LYS A 587 -7.86 37.31 -20.66
C LYS A 587 -6.82 37.33 -19.57
N ILE A 588 -7.13 36.78 -18.40
CA ILE A 588 -6.18 36.72 -17.29
C ILE A 588 -4.95 35.90 -17.67
N GLN A 589 -5.12 34.83 -18.45
CA GLN A 589 -4.01 34.04 -18.94
C GLN A 589 -3.07 34.82 -19.87
N LYS A 590 -3.61 35.67 -20.73
CA LYS A 590 -2.84 36.61 -21.56
C LYS A 590 -2.15 37.69 -20.72
N ASP A 591 -2.86 38.22 -19.71
CA ASP A 591 -2.29 39.22 -18.81
C ASP A 591 -1.16 38.65 -17.96
N ILE A 592 -1.19 37.37 -17.59
CA ILE A 592 -0.10 36.63 -16.92
C ILE A 592 1.12 36.52 -17.85
N GLU A 593 0.93 36.18 -19.12
CA GLU A 593 2.00 36.07 -20.11
C GLU A 593 2.67 37.44 -20.36
N GLU A 594 1.90 38.53 -20.45
CA GLU A 594 2.40 39.88 -20.67
C GLU A 594 3.12 40.48 -19.45
N ASN A 595 2.71 40.09 -18.23
CA ASN A 595 3.30 40.60 -16.98
C ASN A 595 4.29 39.65 -16.31
N SER A 596 4.85 38.69 -17.04
CA SER A 596 5.77 37.65 -16.53
C SER A 596 7.01 38.15 -15.79
N THR A 597 7.35 39.44 -15.92
CA THR A 597 8.52 40.08 -15.26
C THR A 597 8.17 40.83 -13.96
N ASN A 598 6.88 41.00 -13.62
CA ASN A 598 6.44 41.77 -12.46
C ASN A 598 5.83 40.86 -11.39
N TYR A 599 6.65 40.45 -10.41
CA TYR A 599 6.31 39.42 -9.42
C TYR A 599 5.04 39.71 -8.59
N SER A 600 4.85 40.97 -8.13
CA SER A 600 3.68 41.32 -7.31
C SER A 600 2.36 41.25 -8.10
N LYS A 601 2.39 41.68 -9.37
CA LYS A 601 1.23 41.66 -10.25
C LYS A 601 0.92 40.24 -10.73
N LEU A 602 1.95 39.41 -10.91
CA LEU A 602 1.83 38.02 -11.28
C LEU A 602 1.11 37.22 -10.19
N GLN A 603 1.42 37.47 -8.92
CA GLN A 603 0.81 36.79 -7.79
C GLN A 603 -0.69 37.14 -7.65
N GLU A 604 -1.07 38.41 -7.82
CA GLU A 604 -2.46 38.85 -7.82
C GLU A 604 -3.27 38.19 -8.97
N LEU A 605 -2.70 38.11 -10.18
CA LEU A 605 -3.34 37.48 -11.34
C LEU A 605 -3.48 35.97 -11.20
N ILE A 606 -2.54 35.29 -10.52
CA ILE A 606 -2.62 33.85 -10.24
C ILE A 606 -3.74 33.59 -9.23
N GLU A 607 -3.84 34.37 -8.15
CA GLU A 607 -4.92 34.23 -7.16
C GLU A 607 -6.29 34.48 -7.80
N GLU A 608 -6.43 35.51 -8.67
CA GLU A 608 -7.67 35.78 -9.40
C GLU A 608 -8.02 34.67 -10.39
N LYS A 609 -7.02 34.05 -11.02
CA LYS A 609 -7.21 32.88 -11.89
C LYS A 609 -7.74 31.68 -11.11
N GLU A 610 -7.14 31.34 -9.97
CA GLU A 610 -7.56 30.21 -9.12
C GLU A 610 -8.99 30.39 -8.59
N GLU A 611 -9.37 31.61 -8.19
CA GLU A 611 -10.75 31.90 -7.78
C GLU A 611 -11.76 31.70 -8.93
N LEU A 612 -11.43 32.16 -10.14
CA LEU A 612 -12.30 32.01 -11.30
C LEU A 612 -12.40 30.55 -11.77
N GLU A 613 -11.32 29.77 -11.68
CA GLU A 613 -11.33 28.34 -11.97
C GLU A 613 -12.24 27.57 -11.01
N MET A 614 -12.22 27.90 -9.71
CA MET A 614 -13.15 27.29 -8.72
C MET A 614 -14.62 27.64 -9.05
N ILE A 615 -14.91 28.89 -9.37
CA ILE A 615 -16.27 29.31 -9.73
C ILE A 615 -16.72 28.61 -11.02
N LEU A 616 -15.85 28.47 -11.99
CA LEU A 616 -16.14 27.79 -13.25
C LEU A 616 -16.48 26.30 -13.03
N LEU A 617 -15.71 25.61 -12.16
CA LEU A 617 -15.96 24.22 -11.79
C LEU A 617 -17.35 24.06 -11.16
N GLU A 618 -17.72 24.92 -10.21
CA GLU A 618 -19.05 24.91 -9.58
C GLU A 618 -20.18 25.11 -10.62
N LYS A 619 -19.95 25.96 -11.63
CA LYS A 619 -20.94 26.18 -12.69
C LYS A 619 -21.05 25.00 -13.65
N TYR A 620 -19.95 24.28 -13.94
CA TYR A 620 -20.01 23.06 -14.75
C TYR A 620 -20.78 21.94 -14.02
N GLU A 621 -20.51 21.71 -12.72
CA GLU A 621 -21.27 20.73 -11.94
C GLU A 621 -22.76 21.07 -11.92
N ARG A 622 -23.10 22.36 -11.80
CA ARG A 622 -24.47 22.81 -11.82
C ARG A 622 -25.12 22.64 -13.18
N GLN A 623 -24.40 22.88 -14.25
CA GLN A 623 -24.82 22.66 -15.64
C GLN A 623 -25.17 21.19 -15.88
N GLU A 624 -24.26 20.27 -15.46
CA GLU A 624 -24.48 18.83 -15.59
C GLU A 624 -25.74 18.36 -14.85
N TYR A 625 -25.94 18.85 -13.62
CA TYR A 625 -27.18 18.58 -12.87
C TYR A 625 -28.45 19.02 -13.65
N LEU A 626 -28.44 20.22 -14.20
CA LEU A 626 -29.59 20.77 -14.93
C LEU A 626 -29.85 20.03 -16.26
N TYR A 627 -28.81 19.63 -16.97
CA TYR A 627 -28.91 18.79 -18.16
C TYR A 627 -29.49 17.42 -17.86
N ASN A 628 -28.99 16.74 -16.80
CA ASN A 628 -29.53 15.47 -16.36
C ASN A 628 -31.00 15.54 -15.95
N LEU A 629 -31.38 16.61 -15.26
CA LEU A 629 -32.77 16.86 -14.90
C LEU A 629 -33.66 17.08 -16.16
N ASN A 630 -33.16 17.78 -17.18
CA ASN A 630 -33.86 17.98 -18.44
C ASN A 630 -34.08 16.67 -19.19
N ILE A 631 -33.07 15.79 -19.23
CA ILE A 631 -33.18 14.46 -19.85
C ILE A 631 -34.27 13.65 -19.14
N GLN A 632 -34.30 13.64 -17.80
CA GLN A 632 -35.35 12.93 -17.05
C GLN A 632 -36.76 13.48 -17.33
N ILE A 633 -36.91 14.78 -17.50
CA ILE A 633 -38.17 15.40 -17.86
C ILE A 633 -38.60 15.00 -19.28
N GLU A 634 -37.68 14.96 -20.24
CA GLU A 634 -37.95 14.55 -21.63
C GLU A 634 -38.28 13.07 -21.73
N GLU A 635 -37.56 12.21 -21.03
CA GLU A 635 -37.87 10.77 -20.95
C GLU A 635 -39.25 10.52 -20.35
N TYR A 636 -39.64 11.28 -19.33
CA TYR A 636 -40.98 11.19 -18.75
C TYR A 636 -42.07 11.68 -19.71
N ARG A 637 -41.80 12.70 -20.53
CA ARG A 637 -42.70 13.18 -21.59
C ARG A 637 -42.88 12.17 -22.71
N ASN A 638 -41.81 11.49 -23.12
CA ASN A 638 -41.81 10.49 -24.19
C ASN A 638 -42.44 9.13 -23.77
N LYS A 639 -42.56 8.86 -22.46
CA LYS A 639 -43.22 7.68 -21.90
C LYS A 639 -44.72 7.88 -21.67
N LYS A 640 -45.27 9.06 -21.98
CA LYS A 640 -46.69 9.41 -21.92
C LYS A 640 -47.30 9.51 -23.31
#